data_f709cb219fd5331cdd89b9464b60ea0b
#
_entry.id   f709cb219fd5331cdd89b9464b60ea0b
#
_cell.length_a   1.000
_cell.length_b   1.000
_cell.length_c   1.000
_cell.angle_alpha   90.00
_cell.angle_beta   90.00
_cell.angle_gamma   90.00
#
_symmetry.space_group_name_H-M   'P 1'
#
loop_
_entity.id
_entity.type
_entity.pdbx_description
1 polymer ?
#
loop_
_entity_poly.entity_id
_entity_poly.type
_entity_poly.pdbx_seq_one_letter_code
_entity_poly.pdbx_strand_id
1 'polypeptide(L)'
;MKKILIFMAILFLSISVNVKADSSSVRVSVYYVPDVYYNYKKDGMIYWGQLGYIRADKQLAYCLDILTNITTDTYFKGEISNDIKEDMILTSYFGFEYGKIGGFAYYAAAQQMIWKQMGIDVYFTDQSMGKGNIIDLSDIISIIEERIKEYKRVPEIGNNFKVEIGSTLKLDDLNEVLNNFNVINNSENDISINNNKVIIKAIKKGKGEFELRTQYKMIRSNLFLSAPGSQDLLVAGSIPDISRTYSYEVIPGSISIDLFDSKTRSKENTGLTSFKGNVFEIYKDDAFVKEVETDETGRIYIDDLDLGSYKLKHVIVSEGYIKNKEVYNFEIVNGNINIKESIYLEPLKSNITINKTYGNPIVGTSFYDKNVSFLIRNSKGDDVATIVTDEMGKANITLDYDNYRIMQITNNGIGNEYMREFRLNKSMFNRNHVYNIFTPIYGAKLKVKVYDLSTKLPMENIEFEIDGKTYFTDSDGIFITDNYKEGVYTLCETQIDGYYAIDDIIVEINDNSSYYIENDEIFIDVIVYNEKIKKEIENEEKDIIDDNNDKEEINDKIENKDGEELIDKPNKIENKNGEELIDKPNKIENKNGEELIDKPNKIEKLPDLGIINHVNYLIFFLLGYKRVKKNNC
;
A
#
# COMPACT_ATOMS: atom_id res chain seq x y z
N MET A 1 -20.11 30.76 17.03
CA MET A 1 -20.16 30.53 18.48
C MET A 1 -18.89 29.81 18.89
N LYS A 2 -17.98 30.53 19.53
CA LYS A 2 -16.67 30.05 19.97
C LYS A 2 -16.85 29.11 21.15
N LYS A 3 -16.51 27.83 21.02
CA LYS A 3 -16.34 26.93 22.16
C LYS A 3 -14.90 27.05 22.65
N ILE A 4 -14.76 27.70 23.80
CA ILE A 4 -13.53 27.78 24.57
C ILE A 4 -13.30 26.39 25.17
N LEU A 5 -12.24 25.71 24.72
CA LEU A 5 -11.70 24.53 25.38
C LEU A 5 -10.93 25.02 26.61
N ILE A 6 -11.49 24.81 27.79
CA ILE A 6 -10.76 24.98 29.05
C ILE A 6 -9.91 23.72 29.24
N PHE A 7 -8.62 23.85 28.97
CA PHE A 7 -7.62 22.89 29.40
C PHE A 7 -7.45 23.07 30.91
N MET A 8 -8.07 22.18 31.69
CA MET A 8 -7.80 22.06 33.11
C MET A 8 -6.44 21.33 33.25
N ALA A 9 -5.37 22.09 33.30
CA ALA A 9 -4.10 21.60 33.80
C ALA A 9 -4.28 21.31 35.29
N ILE A 10 -4.44 20.04 35.64
CA ILE A 10 -4.30 19.58 37.00
C ILE A 10 -2.82 19.69 37.33
N LEU A 11 -2.48 20.83 37.89
CA LEU A 11 -1.21 21.03 38.56
C LEU A 11 -1.27 20.12 39.80
N PHE A 12 -0.63 18.95 39.73
CA PHE A 12 -0.26 18.21 40.93
C PHE A 12 0.77 19.09 41.69
N LEU A 13 0.29 20.01 42.47
CA LEU A 13 1.02 20.49 43.61
C LEU A 13 1.22 19.27 44.52
N SER A 14 2.40 18.66 44.46
CA SER A 14 2.93 17.91 45.56
C SER A 14 2.99 18.89 46.74
N ILE A 15 1.89 18.96 47.45
CA ILE A 15 1.94 19.50 48.81
C ILE A 15 2.78 18.46 49.55
N SER A 16 4.06 18.66 49.58
CA SER A 16 4.90 18.15 50.66
C SER A 16 4.24 18.78 51.90
N VAL A 17 3.34 18.03 52.51
CA VAL A 17 2.99 18.31 53.89
C VAL A 17 4.29 18.09 54.65
N ASN A 18 5.03 19.16 54.82
CA ASN A 18 6.00 19.23 55.91
C ASN A 18 5.13 19.12 57.16
N VAL A 19 4.84 17.90 57.57
CA VAL A 19 4.46 17.62 58.93
C VAL A 19 5.70 18.07 59.73
N LYS A 20 5.69 19.31 60.17
CA LYS A 20 6.52 19.69 61.31
C LYS A 20 6.21 18.63 62.34
N ALA A 21 7.15 17.73 62.60
CA ALA A 21 7.13 16.91 63.78
C ALA A 21 7.04 17.92 64.95
N ASP A 22 5.83 18.11 65.43
CA ASP A 22 5.69 18.72 66.72
C ASP A 22 6.54 17.84 67.64
N SER A 23 7.58 18.39 68.24
CA SER A 23 8.43 17.69 69.19
C SER A 23 7.59 17.37 70.40
N SER A 24 6.67 16.40 70.24
CA SER A 24 5.88 15.90 71.32
C SER A 24 6.79 15.16 72.26
N SER A 25 6.96 15.74 73.44
CA SER A 25 7.62 15.03 74.53
C SER A 25 6.81 13.78 74.86
N VAL A 26 7.44 12.63 74.68
CA VAL A 26 6.81 11.32 74.94
C VAL A 26 7.25 10.84 76.30
N ARG A 27 6.29 10.54 77.18
CA ARG A 27 6.63 9.98 78.48
C ARG A 27 7.01 8.52 78.35
N VAL A 28 8.19 8.16 78.83
CA VAL A 28 8.68 6.77 78.82
C VAL A 28 8.58 6.19 80.21
N SER A 29 8.01 4.99 80.30
CA SER A 29 7.96 4.20 81.52
C SER A 29 8.58 2.83 81.29
N VAL A 30 9.23 2.31 82.31
CA VAL A 30 9.89 0.99 82.25
C VAL A 30 9.34 0.12 83.35
N TYR A 31 8.97 -1.10 82.99
CA TYR A 31 8.66 -2.17 83.93
C TYR A 31 9.73 -3.25 83.80
N TYR A 32 10.51 -3.41 84.86
CA TYR A 32 11.57 -4.42 84.86
C TYR A 32 10.96 -5.82 85.02
N VAL A 33 11.31 -6.71 84.06
CA VAL A 33 10.79 -8.07 84.04
C VAL A 33 11.50 -8.87 85.10
N PRO A 34 10.79 -9.44 86.09
CA PRO A 34 11.41 -10.24 87.16
C PRO A 34 12.18 -11.44 86.57
N ASP A 35 13.36 -11.70 87.09
CA ASP A 35 14.20 -12.85 86.76
C ASP A 35 14.54 -12.99 85.28
N VAL A 36 14.66 -11.89 84.54
CA VAL A 36 15.12 -11.83 83.14
C VAL A 36 16.20 -10.79 82.96
N TYR A 37 17.39 -11.26 82.74
CA TYR A 37 18.59 -10.43 82.60
C TYR A 37 19.22 -10.64 81.25
N TYR A 38 19.47 -9.54 80.49
CA TYR A 38 20.25 -9.60 79.26
C TYR A 38 21.76 -9.59 79.60
N ASN A 39 22.54 -10.32 78.81
CA ASN A 39 23.96 -10.39 78.98
C ASN A 39 24.61 -10.15 77.62
N TYR A 40 25.64 -9.30 77.60
CA TYR A 40 26.38 -8.95 76.44
C TYR A 40 27.89 -9.06 76.69
N LYS A 41 28.58 -9.80 75.86
CA LYS A 41 30.02 -9.99 76.02
C LYS A 41 30.78 -9.04 75.08
N LYS A 42 31.68 -8.17 75.67
CA LYS A 42 32.54 -7.28 74.94
C LYS A 42 33.90 -7.24 75.62
N ASP A 43 34.98 -7.33 74.84
CA ASP A 43 36.35 -7.23 75.29
C ASP A 43 36.69 -8.17 76.48
N GLY A 44 36.07 -9.39 76.43
CA GLY A 44 36.28 -10.37 77.52
C GLY A 44 35.43 -10.17 78.77
N MET A 45 34.75 -9.04 78.92
CA MET A 45 33.83 -8.73 80.02
C MET A 45 32.37 -8.99 79.65
N ILE A 46 31.58 -9.35 80.68
CA ILE A 46 30.13 -9.51 80.58
C ILE A 46 29.49 -8.26 81.13
N TYR A 47 28.80 -7.52 80.24
CA TYR A 47 27.87 -6.47 80.62
C TYR A 47 26.53 -7.08 80.79
N TRP A 48 25.74 -6.66 81.77
CA TRP A 48 24.41 -7.21 82.09
C TRP A 48 23.47 -6.15 82.59
N GLY A 49 22.18 -6.37 82.43
CA GLY A 49 21.09 -5.56 82.99
C GLY A 49 19.80 -6.33 83.06
N GLN A 50 18.90 -5.91 83.94
CA GLN A 50 17.56 -6.48 83.97
C GLN A 50 16.78 -6.01 82.73
N LEU A 51 16.06 -6.92 82.06
CA LEU A 51 15.23 -6.59 80.90
C LEU A 51 14.12 -5.60 81.33
N GLY A 52 14.11 -4.43 80.72
CA GLY A 52 13.07 -3.45 80.87
C GLY A 52 12.01 -3.60 79.79
N TYR A 53 10.76 -3.83 80.17
CA TYR A 53 9.60 -3.70 79.29
C TYR A 53 9.24 -2.21 79.20
N ILE A 54 9.55 -1.61 78.06
CA ILE A 54 9.53 -0.16 77.87
C ILE A 54 8.24 0.24 77.18
N ARG A 55 7.59 1.26 77.69
CA ARG A 55 6.44 1.93 77.09
C ARG A 55 6.71 3.41 76.89
N ALA A 56 6.49 3.86 75.70
CA ALA A 56 6.48 5.27 75.30
C ALA A 56 4.99 5.67 75.18
N ASP A 57 4.49 6.42 76.12
CA ASP A 57 3.06 6.62 76.35
C ASP A 57 2.32 5.27 76.47
N LYS A 58 1.54 4.90 75.47
CA LYS A 58 0.80 3.64 75.43
C LYS A 58 1.40 2.61 74.47
N GLN A 59 2.49 2.94 73.76
CA GLN A 59 3.13 2.06 72.79
C GLN A 59 4.33 1.35 73.37
N LEU A 60 4.68 0.20 72.81
CA LEU A 60 5.91 -0.47 73.13
C LEU A 60 7.10 0.24 72.49
N ALA A 61 8.18 0.30 73.24
CA ALA A 61 9.46 0.77 72.76
C ALA A 61 10.55 -0.29 72.95
N TYR A 62 11.55 -0.30 72.09
CA TYR A 62 12.67 -1.22 72.12
C TYR A 62 13.95 -0.41 72.26
N CYS A 63 14.88 -0.94 73.03
CA CYS A 63 16.19 -0.34 73.22
C CYS A 63 17.04 -0.41 71.97
N LEU A 64 17.66 0.71 71.60
CA LEU A 64 18.62 0.78 70.54
C LEU A 64 20.08 0.92 71.06
N ASP A 65 20.25 1.20 72.36
CA ASP A 65 21.56 1.27 73.04
C ASP A 65 21.60 0.39 74.28
N ILE A 66 22.45 -0.61 74.27
CA ILE A 66 22.56 -1.58 75.37
C ILE A 66 23.43 -1.14 76.52
N LEU A 67 24.29 -0.13 76.27
CA LEU A 67 25.30 0.32 77.29
C LEU A 67 24.81 1.49 78.12
N THR A 68 23.76 2.19 77.69
CA THR A 68 23.24 3.35 78.43
C THR A 68 21.96 2.92 79.15
N ASN A 69 21.87 3.29 80.44
CA ASN A 69 20.66 3.02 81.21
C ASN A 69 19.49 3.87 80.74
N ILE A 70 18.29 3.31 80.82
CA ILE A 70 17.05 4.08 80.56
C ILE A 70 16.70 4.90 81.77
N THR A 71 16.43 6.18 81.56
CA THR A 71 15.92 7.07 82.63
C THR A 71 14.40 6.98 82.65
N THR A 72 13.81 6.48 83.72
CA THR A 72 12.38 6.31 83.91
C THR A 72 11.70 7.62 84.23
N ASP A 73 10.41 7.72 83.87
CA ASP A 73 9.53 8.86 84.12
C ASP A 73 10.04 10.20 83.53
N THR A 74 10.86 10.11 82.51
CA THR A 74 11.43 11.23 81.80
C THR A 74 10.72 11.39 80.46
N TYR A 75 10.73 12.64 79.96
CA TYR A 75 10.19 12.96 78.64
C TYR A 75 11.31 12.82 77.59
N PHE A 76 11.04 11.97 76.60
CA PHE A 76 11.87 11.79 75.45
C PHE A 76 11.40 12.69 74.31
N LYS A 77 12.31 13.17 73.51
CA LYS A 77 12.04 13.86 72.27
C LYS A 77 11.83 12.81 71.19
N GLY A 78 10.66 12.84 70.56
CA GLY A 78 10.34 11.95 69.43
C GLY A 78 10.67 12.59 68.10
N GLU A 79 11.37 11.87 67.24
CA GLU A 79 11.62 12.25 65.86
C GLU A 79 11.13 11.15 64.93
N ILE A 80 10.47 11.53 63.84
CA ILE A 80 10.12 10.57 62.78
C ILE A 80 11.45 10.23 62.06
N SER A 81 11.87 8.99 62.13
CA SER A 81 13.12 8.54 61.50
C SER A 81 12.81 7.62 60.33
N ASN A 82 13.39 7.97 59.17
CA ASN A 82 13.39 7.11 58.01
C ASN A 82 14.65 6.19 57.97
N ASP A 83 15.55 6.36 58.89
CA ASP A 83 16.82 5.61 58.94
C ASP A 83 16.74 4.31 59.75
N ILE A 84 15.59 4.04 60.35
CA ILE A 84 15.36 2.78 61.06
C ILE A 84 15.24 1.66 60.04
N LYS A 85 16.09 0.63 60.20
CA LYS A 85 16.08 -0.54 59.30
C LYS A 85 14.70 -1.19 59.32
N GLU A 86 14.19 -1.51 58.13
CA GLU A 86 12.89 -2.16 57.95
C GLU A 86 12.73 -3.45 58.79
N ASP A 87 13.80 -4.27 58.85
CA ASP A 87 13.81 -5.49 59.63
C ASP A 87 13.61 -5.24 61.14
N MET A 88 14.06 -4.14 61.70
CA MET A 88 13.81 -3.78 63.08
C MET A 88 12.36 -3.40 63.31
N ILE A 89 11.75 -2.68 62.37
CA ILE A 89 10.33 -2.33 62.42
C ILE A 89 9.48 -3.59 62.36
N LEU A 90 9.77 -4.48 61.43
CA LEU A 90 9.04 -5.76 61.27
C LEU A 90 9.21 -6.63 62.51
N THR A 91 10.43 -6.73 63.06
CA THR A 91 10.70 -7.46 64.32
C THR A 91 9.89 -6.91 65.48
N SER A 92 9.85 -5.61 65.63
CA SER A 92 9.07 -4.97 66.72
C SER A 92 7.58 -5.20 66.59
N TYR A 93 7.06 -5.14 65.38
CA TYR A 93 5.63 -5.36 65.08
C TYR A 93 5.23 -6.83 65.25
N PHE A 94 5.90 -7.76 64.59
CA PHE A 94 5.56 -9.18 64.63
C PHE A 94 5.97 -9.88 65.91
N GLY A 95 6.90 -9.29 66.67
CA GLY A 95 7.33 -9.82 67.95
C GLY A 95 6.28 -9.70 69.04
N PHE A 96 5.67 -8.55 69.24
CA PHE A 96 4.71 -8.34 70.29
C PHE A 96 3.37 -7.70 69.84
N GLU A 97 3.43 -6.64 69.06
CA GLU A 97 2.25 -5.82 68.73
C GLU A 97 1.25 -6.57 67.87
N TYR A 98 1.70 -7.43 66.96
CA TYR A 98 0.85 -8.09 65.99
C TYR A 98 -0.26 -8.95 66.59
N GLY A 99 -0.02 -9.59 67.70
CA GLY A 99 -0.99 -10.53 68.25
C GLY A 99 -1.41 -10.25 69.67
N LYS A 100 -0.80 -9.27 70.34
CA LYS A 100 -0.88 -9.09 71.80
C LYS A 100 -0.72 -10.42 72.53
N ILE A 101 0.05 -11.34 71.92
CA ILE A 101 0.20 -12.73 72.32
C ILE A 101 1.57 -12.88 73.02
N GLY A 102 1.61 -13.51 74.11
CA GLY A 102 2.78 -14.17 74.59
C GLY A 102 3.60 -13.48 75.65
N GLY A 103 3.17 -12.35 76.11
CA GLY A 103 3.79 -11.76 77.28
C GLY A 103 5.26 -11.32 77.10
N PHE A 104 6.03 -11.26 78.19
CA PHE A 104 7.39 -10.76 78.19
C PHE A 104 8.38 -11.57 77.36
N ALA A 105 8.12 -12.87 77.12
CA ALA A 105 8.99 -13.71 76.32
C ALA A 105 9.06 -13.22 74.85
N TYR A 106 7.94 -12.82 74.25
CA TYR A 106 7.94 -12.25 72.90
C TYR A 106 8.61 -10.89 72.82
N TYR A 107 8.43 -10.08 73.87
CA TYR A 107 9.15 -8.82 73.94
C TYR A 107 10.66 -9.03 74.07
N ALA A 108 11.09 -9.97 74.91
CA ALA A 108 12.50 -10.33 75.07
C ALA A 108 13.11 -10.86 73.74
N ALA A 109 12.38 -11.74 73.07
CA ALA A 109 12.83 -12.29 71.77
C ALA A 109 12.94 -11.17 70.71
N ALA A 110 11.97 -10.28 70.60
CA ALA A 110 12.02 -9.15 69.65
C ALA A 110 13.16 -8.20 69.99
N GLN A 111 13.37 -7.89 71.29
CA GLN A 111 14.51 -7.06 71.70
C GLN A 111 15.87 -7.72 71.39
N GLN A 112 16.01 -9.03 71.57
CA GLN A 112 17.20 -9.78 71.21
C GLN A 112 17.49 -9.70 69.69
N MET A 113 16.46 -9.90 68.90
CA MET A 113 16.57 -9.80 67.42
C MET A 113 16.97 -8.40 66.97
N ILE A 114 16.37 -7.34 67.56
CA ILE A 114 16.70 -5.95 67.26
C ILE A 114 18.21 -5.67 67.56
N TRP A 115 18.67 -6.07 68.75
CA TRP A 115 20.09 -5.94 69.10
C TRP A 115 21.01 -6.72 68.16
N LYS A 116 20.61 -7.96 67.79
CA LYS A 116 21.36 -8.77 66.81
C LYS A 116 21.44 -8.09 65.45
N GLN A 117 20.35 -7.46 64.99
CA GLN A 117 20.33 -6.66 63.75
C GLN A 117 21.23 -5.41 63.80
N MET A 118 21.53 -4.94 65.02
CA MET A 118 22.50 -3.89 65.29
C MET A 118 23.93 -4.42 65.44
N GLY A 119 24.15 -5.73 65.33
CA GLY A 119 25.46 -6.37 65.48
C GLY A 119 25.83 -6.65 66.94
N ILE A 120 24.87 -6.63 67.85
CA ILE A 120 25.08 -6.88 69.29
C ILE A 120 24.52 -8.26 69.63
N ASP A 121 25.41 -9.18 70.02
CA ASP A 121 25.00 -10.54 70.37
C ASP A 121 24.68 -10.62 71.87
N VAL A 122 23.43 -10.86 72.18
CA VAL A 122 22.86 -10.85 73.52
C VAL A 122 22.19 -12.20 73.84
N TYR A 123 22.38 -12.67 75.05
CA TYR A 123 21.63 -13.81 75.57
C TYR A 123 20.98 -13.43 76.91
N PHE A 124 19.94 -14.14 77.27
CA PHE A 124 19.20 -13.87 78.52
C PHE A 124 19.42 -14.98 79.54
N THR A 125 19.44 -14.59 80.84
CA THR A 125 19.55 -15.53 81.96
C THR A 125 18.52 -15.20 83.04
N ASP A 126 18.21 -16.18 83.87
CA ASP A 126 17.27 -16.02 85.01
C ASP A 126 17.94 -15.36 86.26
N GLN A 127 19.27 -15.17 86.20
CA GLN A 127 20.03 -14.46 87.25
C GLN A 127 21.00 -13.44 86.67
N SER A 128 21.30 -12.42 87.40
CA SER A 128 22.24 -11.35 87.03
C SER A 128 23.69 -11.85 86.79
N MET A 129 24.46 -11.02 86.09
CA MET A 129 25.92 -11.28 85.86
C MET A 129 26.21 -12.49 85.01
N GLY A 130 25.31 -12.88 84.13
CA GLY A 130 25.42 -14.10 83.27
C GLY A 130 25.39 -15.40 84.08
N LYS A 131 24.89 -15.35 85.27
CA LYS A 131 24.69 -16.53 86.13
C LYS A 131 23.26 -17.12 85.88
N GLY A 132 23.07 -18.33 86.42
CA GLY A 132 21.76 -19.04 86.26
C GLY A 132 21.59 -19.74 84.94
N ASN A 133 20.36 -20.08 84.64
CA ASN A 133 20.01 -20.78 83.42
C ASN A 133 19.88 -19.79 82.25
N ILE A 134 20.27 -20.18 81.07
CA ILE A 134 20.02 -19.45 79.84
C ILE A 134 18.50 -19.59 79.56
N ILE A 135 17.86 -18.44 79.29
CA ILE A 135 16.49 -18.40 78.84
C ILE A 135 16.55 -18.56 77.32
N ASP A 136 16.13 -19.73 76.84
CA ASP A 136 16.11 -20.06 75.42
C ASP A 136 14.86 -19.42 74.78
N LEU A 137 15.09 -18.53 73.83
CA LEU A 137 14.05 -17.83 73.05
C LEU A 137 13.99 -18.29 71.58
N SER A 138 14.74 -19.32 71.21
CA SER A 138 14.89 -19.77 69.83
C SER A 138 13.57 -20.11 69.14
N ASP A 139 12.67 -20.81 69.82
CA ASP A 139 11.36 -21.13 69.27
C ASP A 139 10.52 -19.87 68.99
N ILE A 140 10.57 -18.89 69.89
CA ILE A 140 9.83 -17.64 69.75
C ILE A 140 10.43 -16.81 68.62
N ILE A 141 11.75 -16.74 68.56
CA ILE A 141 12.46 -16.06 67.45
C ILE A 141 12.09 -16.67 66.12
N SER A 142 12.06 -18.02 66.01
CA SER A 142 11.66 -18.69 64.79
C SER A 142 10.20 -18.37 64.39
N ILE A 143 9.29 -18.24 65.35
CA ILE A 143 7.89 -17.80 65.08
C ILE A 143 7.88 -16.36 64.55
N ILE A 144 8.68 -15.45 65.11
CA ILE A 144 8.74 -14.05 64.66
C ILE A 144 9.34 -14.03 63.24
N GLU A 145 10.40 -14.75 62.97
CA GLU A 145 11.04 -14.84 61.67
C GLU A 145 10.09 -15.38 60.60
N GLU A 146 9.33 -16.43 60.91
CA GLU A 146 8.33 -16.99 59.96
C GLU A 146 7.21 -16.01 59.69
N ARG A 147 6.73 -15.25 60.67
CA ARG A 147 5.74 -14.18 60.45
C ARG A 147 6.29 -13.07 59.57
N ILE A 148 7.53 -12.65 59.76
CA ILE A 148 8.20 -11.65 58.89
C ILE A 148 8.35 -12.19 57.48
N LYS A 149 8.75 -13.45 57.34
CA LYS A 149 8.87 -14.14 56.04
C LYS A 149 7.52 -14.23 55.32
N GLU A 150 6.46 -14.63 56.02
CA GLU A 150 5.13 -14.66 55.48
C GLU A 150 4.61 -13.27 55.05
N TYR A 151 4.89 -12.26 55.87
CA TYR A 151 4.60 -10.88 55.53
C TYR A 151 5.29 -10.41 54.24
N LYS A 152 6.56 -10.80 54.04
CA LYS A 152 7.35 -10.43 52.85
C LYS A 152 6.98 -11.22 51.60
N ARG A 153 6.09 -12.23 51.68
CA ARG A 153 5.63 -12.96 50.50
C ARG A 153 4.79 -12.04 49.60
N VAL A 154 5.14 -12.01 48.34
CA VAL A 154 4.42 -11.27 47.31
C VAL A 154 3.67 -12.21 46.37
N PRO A 155 2.60 -11.78 45.74
CA PRO A 155 1.90 -12.60 44.74
C PRO A 155 2.84 -13.02 43.63
N GLU A 156 2.73 -14.28 43.21
CA GLU A 156 3.47 -14.87 42.10
C GLU A 156 2.50 -15.22 40.97
N ILE A 157 2.22 -14.23 40.12
CA ILE A 157 1.28 -14.31 39.00
C ILE A 157 1.94 -14.14 37.62
N GLY A 158 3.28 -14.00 37.56
CA GLY A 158 4.02 -13.67 36.35
C GLY A 158 4.00 -12.17 36.02
N ASN A 159 4.31 -11.80 34.78
CA ASN A 159 4.32 -10.41 34.31
C ASN A 159 4.21 -10.37 32.78
N ASN A 160 3.93 -9.18 32.20
CA ASN A 160 3.81 -8.95 30.75
C ASN A 160 2.70 -9.78 30.11
N PHE A 161 1.52 -9.72 30.65
CA PHE A 161 0.35 -10.46 30.19
C PHE A 161 -0.17 -9.89 28.88
N LYS A 162 -0.72 -10.78 28.04
CA LYS A 162 -1.46 -10.40 26.83
C LYS A 162 -2.90 -10.87 26.96
N VAL A 163 -3.83 -9.98 26.62
CA VAL A 163 -5.27 -10.26 26.67
C VAL A 163 -5.94 -9.61 25.47
N GLU A 164 -6.83 -10.32 24.81
CA GLU A 164 -7.60 -9.76 23.69
C GLU A 164 -8.65 -8.77 24.20
N ILE A 165 -8.86 -7.69 23.46
CA ILE A 165 -9.90 -6.71 23.77
C ILE A 165 -11.27 -7.40 23.90
N GLY A 166 -12.04 -7.02 24.93
CA GLY A 166 -13.32 -7.63 25.29
C GLY A 166 -13.21 -8.92 26.08
N SER A 167 -12.03 -9.53 26.20
CA SER A 167 -11.81 -10.78 26.94
C SER A 167 -11.53 -10.52 28.42
N THR A 168 -11.57 -11.62 29.18
CA THR A 168 -11.23 -11.61 30.61
C THR A 168 -10.08 -12.60 30.84
N LEU A 169 -8.97 -12.08 31.34
CA LEU A 169 -7.82 -12.88 31.77
C LEU A 169 -7.92 -13.15 33.27
N LYS A 170 -7.66 -14.37 33.69
CA LYS A 170 -7.62 -14.81 35.09
C LYS A 170 -6.23 -15.37 35.38
N LEU A 171 -5.56 -14.80 36.38
CA LEU A 171 -4.20 -15.14 36.78
C LEU A 171 -4.23 -15.70 38.20
N ASP A 172 -3.83 -16.94 38.36
CA ASP A 172 -3.70 -17.60 39.66
C ASP A 172 -2.42 -17.13 40.37
N ASP A 173 -2.52 -16.87 41.67
CA ASP A 173 -1.36 -16.60 42.51
C ASP A 173 -0.81 -17.91 43.08
N LEU A 174 0.41 -18.26 42.65
CA LEU A 174 1.08 -19.48 43.12
C LEU A 174 1.48 -19.42 44.61
N ASN A 175 1.59 -18.22 45.15
CA ASN A 175 1.93 -18.00 46.58
C ASN A 175 0.68 -17.91 47.48
N GLU A 176 -0.51 -17.87 46.92
CA GLU A 176 -1.81 -17.81 47.63
C GLU A 176 -1.94 -16.65 48.64
N VAL A 177 -1.30 -15.51 48.35
CA VAL A 177 -1.27 -14.34 49.25
C VAL A 177 -2.12 -13.16 48.79
N LEU A 178 -2.81 -13.26 47.64
CA LEU A 178 -3.60 -12.17 47.07
C LEU A 178 -4.65 -11.60 48.01
N ASN A 179 -5.18 -12.37 48.96
CA ASN A 179 -6.14 -11.89 49.93
C ASN A 179 -5.60 -10.79 50.86
N ASN A 180 -4.25 -10.66 50.93
CA ASN A 180 -3.55 -9.63 51.72
C ASN A 180 -3.30 -8.36 50.92
N PHE A 181 -3.67 -8.32 49.63
CA PHE A 181 -3.36 -7.23 48.71
C PHE A 181 -4.63 -6.58 48.15
N ASN A 182 -4.52 -5.31 47.86
CA ASN A 182 -5.50 -4.57 47.09
C ASN A 182 -4.95 -4.17 45.76
N VAL A 183 -5.81 -4.05 44.74
CA VAL A 183 -5.47 -3.54 43.44
C VAL A 183 -5.47 -2.02 43.44
N ILE A 184 -4.39 -1.42 42.99
CA ILE A 184 -4.33 -0.02 42.63
C ILE A 184 -4.24 0.02 41.09
N ASN A 185 -5.31 0.46 40.45
CA ASN A 185 -5.44 0.50 39.01
C ASN A 185 -5.80 1.90 38.53
N ASN A 186 -4.94 2.49 37.68
CA ASN A 186 -5.16 3.80 37.08
C ASN A 186 -5.54 3.70 35.60
N SER A 187 -5.76 2.48 35.07
CA SER A 187 -6.14 2.24 33.67
C SER A 187 -7.66 2.23 33.51
N GLU A 188 -8.12 2.31 32.27
CA GLU A 188 -9.53 2.19 31.91
C GLU A 188 -10.01 0.71 31.87
N ASN A 189 -9.11 -0.25 32.04
CA ASN A 189 -9.43 -1.67 32.13
C ASN A 189 -9.86 -2.02 33.58
N ASP A 190 -10.80 -2.94 33.72
CA ASP A 190 -11.30 -3.36 35.04
C ASP A 190 -10.39 -4.46 35.59
N ILE A 191 -9.74 -4.18 36.73
CA ILE A 191 -8.81 -5.12 37.37
C ILE A 191 -9.27 -5.34 38.81
N SER A 192 -9.46 -6.60 39.18
CA SER A 192 -9.96 -7.00 40.50
C SER A 192 -9.30 -8.27 40.99
N ILE A 193 -9.42 -8.53 42.29
CA ILE A 193 -9.04 -9.78 42.95
C ILE A 193 -10.28 -10.55 43.31
N ASN A 194 -10.33 -11.84 42.95
CA ASN A 194 -11.40 -12.74 43.35
C ASN A 194 -10.88 -14.18 43.50
N ASN A 195 -11.12 -14.79 44.66
CA ASN A 195 -10.75 -16.19 44.95
C ASN A 195 -9.29 -16.54 44.56
N ASN A 196 -8.34 -15.77 45.11
CA ASN A 196 -6.90 -15.94 44.87
C ASN A 196 -6.49 -15.82 43.37
N LYS A 197 -7.25 -15.04 42.59
CA LYS A 197 -6.95 -14.74 41.20
C LYS A 197 -7.02 -13.24 40.95
N VAL A 198 -6.11 -12.72 40.15
CA VAL A 198 -6.26 -11.41 39.53
C VAL A 198 -7.11 -11.58 38.26
N ILE A 199 -8.14 -10.80 38.14
CA ILE A 199 -9.07 -10.79 37.00
C ILE A 199 -8.85 -9.46 36.25
N ILE A 200 -8.45 -9.54 34.98
CA ILE A 200 -8.28 -8.41 34.08
C ILE A 200 -9.38 -8.48 33.03
N LYS A 201 -10.33 -7.54 33.01
CA LYS A 201 -11.29 -7.37 31.92
C LYS A 201 -10.77 -6.30 30.96
N ALA A 202 -10.47 -6.71 29.76
CA ALA A 202 -9.87 -5.88 28.72
C ALA A 202 -10.93 -5.02 28.03
N ILE A 203 -11.08 -3.77 28.45
CA ILE A 203 -12.08 -2.82 27.94
C ILE A 203 -11.44 -1.93 26.86
N LYS A 204 -10.22 -1.47 27.11
CA LYS A 204 -9.48 -0.55 26.25
C LYS A 204 -8.15 -1.16 25.83
N LYS A 205 -7.83 -1.08 24.55
CA LYS A 205 -6.60 -1.57 23.95
C LYS A 205 -5.36 -0.80 24.41
N GLY A 206 -4.21 -1.43 24.29
CA GLY A 206 -2.90 -0.85 24.58
C GLY A 206 -2.27 -1.40 25.85
N LYS A 207 -1.14 -0.83 26.21
CA LYS A 207 -0.36 -1.24 27.40
C LYS A 207 -0.94 -0.59 28.66
N GLY A 208 -1.00 -1.37 29.71
CA GLY A 208 -1.43 -0.92 31.03
C GLY A 208 -0.60 -1.54 32.14
N GLU A 209 -0.71 -0.96 33.31
CA GLU A 209 -0.07 -1.42 34.53
C GLU A 209 -1.07 -1.35 35.69
N PHE A 210 -0.90 -2.26 36.64
CA PHE A 210 -1.57 -2.21 37.93
C PHE A 210 -0.59 -2.58 39.03
N GLU A 211 -0.88 -2.08 40.20
CA GLU A 211 -0.10 -2.37 41.38
C GLU A 211 -0.92 -3.21 42.37
N LEU A 212 -0.32 -4.25 42.91
CA LEU A 212 -0.83 -4.96 44.06
C LEU A 212 -0.09 -4.43 45.30
N ARG A 213 -0.85 -3.93 46.27
CA ARG A 213 -0.30 -3.35 47.50
C ARG A 213 -1.02 -3.89 48.73
N THR A 214 -0.23 -4.30 49.73
CA THR A 214 -0.77 -4.61 51.05
C THR A 214 -1.30 -3.32 51.70
N GLN A 215 -2.43 -3.41 52.39
CA GLN A 215 -2.94 -2.27 53.17
C GLN A 215 -2.92 -2.61 54.61
N TYR A 216 -1.91 -2.12 55.31
CA TYR A 216 -1.89 -2.14 56.74
C TYR A 216 -2.34 -0.78 57.27
N LYS A 217 -3.29 -0.82 58.20
CA LYS A 217 -3.81 0.41 58.77
C LYS A 217 -2.67 1.10 59.54
N MET A 218 -2.20 2.26 59.03
CA MET A 218 -1.23 3.08 59.75
C MET A 218 -1.83 3.49 61.08
N ILE A 219 -1.28 3.01 62.19
CA ILE A 219 -1.74 3.34 63.54
C ILE A 219 -1.07 4.61 64.01
N ARG A 220 0.24 4.72 63.75
CA ARG A 220 1.11 5.88 64.08
C ARG A 220 2.38 5.85 63.25
N SER A 221 3.13 6.96 63.26
CA SER A 221 4.45 7.01 62.68
C SER A 221 5.45 6.19 63.50
N ASN A 222 6.48 5.63 62.84
CA ASN A 222 7.62 5.07 63.52
C ASN A 222 8.44 6.20 64.13
N LEU A 223 8.80 6.05 65.39
CA LEU A 223 9.50 7.11 66.14
C LEU A 223 10.84 6.59 66.64
N PHE A 224 11.87 7.43 66.47
CA PHE A 224 13.09 7.35 67.20
C PHE A 224 12.98 8.30 68.42
N LEU A 225 13.19 7.76 69.62
CA LEU A 225 13.06 8.52 70.84
C LEU A 225 14.43 8.68 71.49
N SER A 226 14.81 9.91 71.83
CA SER A 226 16.08 10.21 72.51
C SER A 226 15.86 11.15 73.72
N ALA A 227 16.68 11.00 74.76
CA ALA A 227 16.75 11.89 75.88
C ALA A 227 18.18 11.96 76.40
N PRO A 228 18.69 13.14 76.87
CA PRO A 228 20.05 13.29 77.39
C PRO A 228 20.30 12.31 78.53
N GLY A 229 21.36 11.52 78.38
CA GLY A 229 21.75 10.57 79.42
C GLY A 229 20.92 9.32 79.54
N SER A 230 20.06 9.07 78.57
CA SER A 230 19.23 7.86 78.45
C SER A 230 19.50 7.17 77.14
N GLN A 231 19.22 5.86 77.11
CA GLN A 231 19.33 5.09 75.87
C GLN A 231 18.31 5.55 74.84
N ASP A 232 18.66 5.41 73.55
CA ASP A 232 17.73 5.63 72.43
C ASP A 232 16.77 4.48 72.27
N LEU A 233 15.53 4.82 71.84
CA LEU A 233 14.46 3.85 71.73
C LEU A 233 13.81 3.90 70.36
N LEU A 234 13.39 2.70 69.89
CA LEU A 234 12.54 2.51 68.71
C LEU A 234 11.09 2.29 69.15
N VAL A 235 10.20 3.06 68.59
CA VAL A 235 8.74 2.81 68.63
C VAL A 235 8.23 2.50 67.25
N ALA A 236 7.85 1.27 67.00
CA ALA A 236 7.24 0.88 65.72
C ALA A 236 5.72 1.16 65.76
N GLY A 237 5.28 2.12 64.97
CA GLY A 237 3.88 2.47 64.85
C GLY A 237 3.16 1.85 63.69
N SER A 238 3.89 1.54 62.63
CA SER A 238 3.32 0.89 61.44
C SER A 238 4.42 0.11 60.70
N ILE A 239 4.01 -0.89 59.99
CA ILE A 239 4.89 -1.60 59.07
C ILE A 239 4.75 -1.04 57.65
N PRO A 240 5.78 -1.04 56.81
CA PRO A 240 5.70 -0.53 55.46
C PRO A 240 4.75 -1.38 54.59
N ASP A 241 4.08 -0.74 53.66
CA ASP A 241 3.30 -1.47 52.66
C ASP A 241 4.26 -2.16 51.68
N ILE A 242 3.94 -3.38 51.32
CA ILE A 242 4.62 -4.09 50.23
C ILE A 242 3.81 -3.90 48.96
N SER A 243 4.48 -3.45 47.90
CA SER A 243 3.84 -3.26 46.62
C SER A 243 4.63 -3.92 45.49
N ARG A 244 3.90 -4.34 44.45
CA ARG A 244 4.46 -4.87 43.23
C ARG A 244 3.64 -4.45 42.04
N THR A 245 4.32 -3.90 41.00
CA THR A 245 3.70 -3.47 39.75
C THR A 245 3.79 -4.60 38.74
N TYR A 246 2.70 -4.80 38.00
CA TYR A 246 2.54 -5.77 36.92
C TYR A 246 2.09 -5.04 35.67
N SER A 247 2.65 -5.44 34.52
CA SER A 247 2.29 -4.89 33.22
C SER A 247 1.48 -5.87 32.39
N TYR A 248 0.64 -5.34 31.52
CA TYR A 248 -0.16 -6.11 30.58
C TYR A 248 -0.34 -5.34 29.27
N GLU A 249 -0.76 -6.06 28.22
CA GLU A 249 -1.08 -5.51 26.91
C GLU A 249 -2.45 -6.03 26.46
N VAL A 250 -3.35 -5.12 26.15
CA VAL A 250 -4.64 -5.45 25.52
C VAL A 250 -4.45 -5.42 24.02
N ILE A 251 -4.56 -6.59 23.39
CA ILE A 251 -4.41 -6.78 21.95
C ILE A 251 -5.68 -6.26 21.27
N PRO A 252 -5.56 -5.30 20.33
CA PRO A 252 -6.69 -4.77 19.58
C PRO A 252 -7.24 -5.78 18.57
N GLY A 253 -8.39 -5.46 18.00
CA GLY A 253 -8.95 -6.18 16.86
C GLY A 253 -8.23 -5.85 15.56
N SER A 254 -8.42 -6.70 14.56
CA SER A 254 -7.90 -6.50 13.21
C SER A 254 -8.86 -7.01 12.13
N ILE A 255 -8.77 -6.39 10.92
CA ILE A 255 -9.46 -6.83 9.71
C ILE A 255 -8.42 -7.06 8.63
N SER A 256 -8.39 -8.26 8.06
CA SER A 256 -7.58 -8.62 6.90
C SER A 256 -8.49 -8.94 5.73
N ILE A 257 -8.30 -8.23 4.61
CA ILE A 257 -9.07 -8.42 3.39
C ILE A 257 -8.13 -8.83 2.28
N ASP A 258 -8.50 -9.90 1.58
CA ASP A 258 -7.81 -10.36 0.39
C ASP A 258 -8.71 -10.16 -0.83
N LEU A 259 -8.21 -9.41 -1.83
CA LEU A 259 -8.86 -9.30 -3.12
C LEU A 259 -8.50 -10.48 -4.01
N PHE A 260 -9.47 -10.94 -4.77
CA PHE A 260 -9.33 -12.01 -5.76
C PHE A 260 -9.94 -11.56 -7.09
N ASP A 261 -9.39 -12.04 -8.18
CA ASP A 261 -9.99 -11.89 -9.50
C ASP A 261 -11.19 -12.85 -9.62
N SER A 262 -12.36 -12.33 -10.03
CA SER A 262 -13.60 -13.12 -10.10
C SER A 262 -13.56 -14.17 -11.21
N LYS A 263 -12.77 -13.95 -12.27
CA LYS A 263 -12.63 -14.85 -13.41
C LYS A 263 -11.69 -16.00 -13.09
N THR A 264 -10.50 -15.70 -12.56
CA THR A 264 -9.50 -16.74 -12.21
C THR A 264 -9.81 -17.42 -10.88
N ARG A 265 -10.68 -16.82 -10.05
CA ARG A 265 -10.98 -17.25 -8.68
C ARG A 265 -9.72 -17.34 -7.79
N SER A 266 -8.69 -16.57 -8.11
CA SER A 266 -7.38 -16.62 -7.47
C SER A 266 -6.75 -15.22 -7.34
N LYS A 267 -5.53 -15.15 -6.85
CA LYS A 267 -4.68 -13.95 -6.85
C LYS A 267 -4.01 -13.70 -8.21
N GLU A 268 -4.31 -14.52 -9.21
CA GLU A 268 -3.82 -14.34 -10.56
C GLU A 268 -4.69 -13.33 -11.30
N ASN A 269 -4.07 -12.27 -11.79
CA ASN A 269 -4.73 -11.18 -12.51
C ASN A 269 -5.19 -11.61 -13.91
N THR A 270 -6.39 -11.25 -14.30
CA THR A 270 -6.86 -11.38 -15.68
C THR A 270 -6.17 -10.33 -16.56
N GLY A 271 -5.35 -10.78 -17.51
CA GLY A 271 -4.66 -9.90 -18.46
C GLY A 271 -3.75 -8.88 -17.76
N LEU A 272 -4.00 -7.60 -17.97
CA LEU A 272 -3.24 -6.49 -17.39
C LEU A 272 -3.94 -5.78 -16.21
N THR A 273 -4.90 -6.44 -15.58
CA THR A 273 -5.52 -5.92 -14.35
C THR A 273 -4.51 -5.83 -13.20
N SER A 274 -4.76 -5.00 -12.22
CA SER A 274 -3.91 -4.84 -11.06
C SER A 274 -4.73 -4.78 -9.78
N PHE A 275 -4.31 -5.47 -8.73
CA PHE A 275 -4.93 -5.35 -7.41
C PHE A 275 -4.46 -4.11 -6.63
N LYS A 276 -3.31 -3.54 -6.99
CA LYS A 276 -2.77 -2.35 -6.34
C LYS A 276 -3.61 -1.12 -6.65
N GLY A 277 -3.86 -0.30 -5.64
CA GLY A 277 -4.54 0.98 -5.83
C GLY A 277 -6.05 0.92 -5.66
N ASN A 278 -6.62 -0.19 -5.14
CA ASN A 278 -8.00 -0.15 -4.65
C ASN A 278 -8.03 0.58 -3.32
N VAL A 279 -8.85 1.61 -3.19
CA VAL A 279 -9.03 2.37 -1.95
C VAL A 279 -10.39 2.07 -1.34
N PHE A 280 -10.38 1.81 -0.05
CA PHE A 280 -11.57 1.56 0.74
C PHE A 280 -11.64 2.54 1.91
N GLU A 281 -12.83 3.10 2.13
CA GLU A 281 -13.17 3.86 3.34
C GLU A 281 -13.66 2.92 4.43
N ILE A 282 -13.16 3.14 5.64
CA ILE A 282 -13.56 2.41 6.83
C ILE A 282 -14.38 3.32 7.72
N TYR A 283 -15.50 2.79 8.18
CA TYR A 283 -16.38 3.44 9.13
C TYR A 283 -16.55 2.57 10.38
N LYS A 284 -16.63 3.18 11.55
CA LYS A 284 -17.03 2.55 12.81
C LYS A 284 -18.30 3.24 13.30
N ASP A 285 -19.36 2.48 13.55
CA ASP A 285 -20.65 3.00 14.01
C ASP A 285 -21.12 4.21 13.16
N ASP A 286 -21.01 4.08 11.82
CA ASP A 286 -21.28 5.09 10.79
C ASP A 286 -20.36 6.32 10.77
N ALA A 287 -19.39 6.43 11.68
CA ALA A 287 -18.38 7.49 11.64
C ALA A 287 -17.18 7.08 10.79
N PHE A 288 -16.73 7.96 9.91
CA PHE A 288 -15.51 7.75 9.11
C PHE A 288 -14.29 7.60 10.02
N VAL A 289 -13.48 6.57 9.78
CA VAL A 289 -12.25 6.29 10.52
C VAL A 289 -11.02 6.65 9.71
N LYS A 290 -10.86 6.01 8.55
CA LYS A 290 -9.72 6.21 7.64
C LYS A 290 -9.96 5.60 6.27
N GLU A 291 -9.09 5.97 5.32
CA GLU A 291 -8.93 5.27 4.06
C GLU A 291 -7.78 4.27 4.13
N VAL A 292 -7.89 3.19 3.37
CA VAL A 292 -6.85 2.17 3.22
C VAL A 292 -6.74 1.76 1.77
N GLU A 293 -5.51 1.54 1.33
CA GLU A 293 -5.19 1.15 -0.04
C GLU A 293 -4.65 -0.28 -0.06
N THR A 294 -4.98 -1.04 -1.12
CA THR A 294 -4.45 -2.38 -1.31
C THR A 294 -3.01 -2.36 -1.79
N ASP A 295 -2.22 -3.28 -1.29
CA ASP A 295 -0.87 -3.56 -1.77
C ASP A 295 -0.88 -4.27 -3.15
N GLU A 296 0.29 -4.63 -3.67
CA GLU A 296 0.44 -5.31 -4.96
C GLU A 296 -0.19 -6.71 -4.97
N THR A 297 -0.32 -7.35 -3.81
CA THR A 297 -0.97 -8.66 -3.65
C THR A 297 -2.48 -8.56 -3.48
N GLY A 298 -3.03 -7.35 -3.49
CA GLY A 298 -4.45 -7.10 -3.25
C GLY A 298 -4.85 -7.32 -1.80
N ARG A 299 -3.94 -7.10 -0.84
CA ARG A 299 -4.24 -7.23 0.57
C ARG A 299 -4.43 -5.89 1.24
N ILE A 300 -5.39 -5.85 2.16
CA ILE A 300 -5.57 -4.80 3.15
C ILE A 300 -5.41 -5.45 4.52
N TYR A 301 -4.61 -4.84 5.37
CA TYR A 301 -4.53 -5.18 6.78
C TYR A 301 -4.77 -3.95 7.63
N ILE A 302 -5.75 -4.05 8.51
CA ILE A 302 -6.19 -2.98 9.39
C ILE A 302 -6.09 -3.51 10.80
N ASP A 303 -5.22 -2.94 11.58
CA ASP A 303 -5.00 -3.25 12.98
C ASP A 303 -5.49 -2.10 13.87
N ASP A 304 -5.24 -2.27 15.14
CA ASP A 304 -5.55 -1.27 16.18
C ASP A 304 -7.03 -0.90 16.22
N LEU A 305 -7.92 -1.91 16.09
CA LEU A 305 -9.35 -1.71 16.12
C LEU A 305 -9.94 -2.04 17.50
N ASP A 306 -10.86 -1.17 17.96
CA ASP A 306 -11.67 -1.43 19.16
C ASP A 306 -12.83 -2.37 18.84
N LEU A 307 -13.53 -2.87 19.86
CA LEU A 307 -14.80 -3.56 19.66
C LEU A 307 -15.82 -2.63 19.00
N GLY A 308 -16.68 -3.18 18.15
CA GLY A 308 -17.75 -2.44 17.49
C GLY A 308 -18.08 -2.94 16.09
N SER A 309 -19.01 -2.25 15.44
CA SER A 309 -19.46 -2.53 14.08
C SER A 309 -18.70 -1.66 13.09
N TYR A 310 -18.13 -2.32 12.08
CA TYR A 310 -17.34 -1.67 11.04
C TYR A 310 -17.99 -1.85 9.68
N LYS A 311 -17.86 -0.82 8.83
CA LYS A 311 -18.28 -0.84 7.42
C LYS A 311 -17.10 -0.49 6.53
N LEU A 312 -16.97 -1.22 5.44
CA LEU A 312 -15.97 -0.99 4.41
C LEU A 312 -16.67 -0.67 3.09
N LYS A 313 -16.32 0.44 2.47
CA LYS A 313 -16.84 0.89 1.16
C LYS A 313 -15.70 1.02 0.16
N HIS A 314 -15.85 0.37 -1.00
CA HIS A 314 -14.90 0.52 -2.09
C HIS A 314 -15.10 1.88 -2.76
N VAL A 315 -14.10 2.79 -2.70
CA VAL A 315 -14.21 4.17 -3.23
C VAL A 315 -13.41 4.39 -4.50
N ILE A 316 -12.20 3.84 -4.59
CA ILE A 316 -11.38 3.89 -5.80
C ILE A 316 -11.09 2.45 -6.23
N VAL A 317 -11.35 2.15 -7.49
CA VAL A 317 -11.04 0.87 -8.10
C VAL A 317 -9.67 0.93 -8.79
N SER A 318 -8.90 -0.13 -8.64
CA SER A 318 -7.63 -0.30 -9.34
C SER A 318 -7.81 -0.53 -10.84
N GLU A 319 -6.70 -0.45 -11.55
CA GLU A 319 -6.67 -0.55 -13.02
C GLU A 319 -7.23 -1.89 -13.52
N GLY A 320 -8.16 -1.81 -14.45
CA GLY A 320 -8.73 -2.97 -15.15
C GLY A 320 -9.85 -3.69 -14.44
N TYR A 321 -10.28 -3.26 -13.25
CA TYR A 321 -11.43 -3.82 -12.56
C TYR A 321 -12.64 -2.89 -12.54
N ILE A 322 -13.81 -3.46 -12.28
CA ILE A 322 -15.07 -2.73 -12.08
C ILE A 322 -15.19 -2.40 -10.58
N LYS A 323 -15.56 -1.16 -10.30
CA LYS A 323 -15.80 -0.71 -8.92
C LYS A 323 -16.93 -1.51 -8.27
N ASN A 324 -16.64 -2.18 -7.17
CA ASN A 324 -17.66 -2.84 -6.38
C ASN A 324 -18.50 -1.81 -5.61
N LYS A 325 -19.83 -1.96 -5.68
CA LYS A 325 -20.80 -1.09 -5.01
C LYS A 325 -21.26 -1.64 -3.66
N GLU A 326 -20.86 -2.85 -3.31
CA GLU A 326 -21.22 -3.46 -2.04
C GLU A 326 -20.58 -2.75 -0.86
N VAL A 327 -21.28 -2.78 0.26
CA VAL A 327 -20.78 -2.33 1.56
C VAL A 327 -20.58 -3.58 2.41
N TYR A 328 -19.35 -3.82 2.83
CA TYR A 328 -19.00 -4.95 3.67
C TYR A 328 -19.13 -4.56 5.13
N ASN A 329 -19.85 -5.36 5.91
CA ASN A 329 -20.09 -5.11 7.34
C ASN A 329 -19.37 -6.17 8.16
N PHE A 330 -18.66 -5.74 9.20
CA PHE A 330 -17.90 -6.59 10.10
C PHE A 330 -18.20 -6.23 11.54
N GLU A 331 -18.13 -7.21 12.44
CA GLU A 331 -18.24 -7.00 13.87
C GLU A 331 -16.99 -7.53 14.57
N ILE A 332 -16.29 -6.64 15.26
CA ILE A 332 -15.20 -7.01 16.17
C ILE A 332 -15.82 -7.15 17.55
N VAL A 333 -15.90 -8.38 18.01
CA VAL A 333 -16.53 -8.75 19.29
C VAL A 333 -15.62 -9.69 20.08
N ASN A 334 -15.91 -9.82 21.35
CA ASN A 334 -15.20 -10.77 22.22
C ASN A 334 -15.21 -12.19 21.62
N GLY A 335 -14.03 -12.79 21.51
CA GLY A 335 -13.82 -14.11 20.90
C GLY A 335 -13.79 -14.11 19.37
N ASN A 336 -13.98 -12.98 18.69
CA ASN A 336 -13.81 -12.81 17.26
C ASN A 336 -13.24 -11.42 16.94
N ILE A 337 -12.00 -11.19 17.34
CA ILE A 337 -11.33 -9.89 17.14
C ILE A 337 -10.54 -9.81 15.84
N ASN A 338 -10.27 -10.94 15.16
CA ASN A 338 -9.47 -11.00 13.94
C ASN A 338 -10.34 -11.44 12.76
N ILE A 339 -10.84 -10.48 12.00
CA ILE A 339 -11.70 -10.72 10.84
C ILE A 339 -10.84 -10.99 9.60
N LYS A 340 -11.25 -11.99 8.82
CA LYS A 340 -10.66 -12.29 7.51
C LYS A 340 -11.78 -12.39 6.48
N GLU A 341 -11.63 -11.65 5.39
CA GLU A 341 -12.62 -11.59 4.33
C GLU A 341 -11.97 -11.66 2.94
N SER A 342 -12.73 -12.16 1.96
CA SER A 342 -12.30 -12.28 0.57
C SER A 342 -13.28 -11.54 -0.33
N ILE A 343 -12.77 -10.59 -1.11
CA ILE A 343 -13.56 -9.79 -2.05
C ILE A 343 -13.13 -10.13 -3.47
N TYR A 344 -14.11 -10.45 -4.33
CA TYR A 344 -13.88 -10.78 -5.73
C TYR A 344 -14.15 -9.55 -6.60
N LEU A 345 -13.15 -9.12 -7.36
CA LEU A 345 -13.24 -8.01 -8.30
C LEU A 345 -13.53 -8.52 -9.70
N GLU A 346 -14.45 -7.89 -10.42
CA GLU A 346 -14.78 -8.24 -11.79
C GLU A 346 -13.87 -7.48 -12.76
N PRO A 347 -13.13 -8.19 -13.68
CA PRO A 347 -12.33 -7.55 -14.70
C PRO A 347 -13.20 -6.77 -15.70
N LEU A 348 -12.71 -5.64 -16.18
CA LEU A 348 -13.30 -4.89 -17.28
C LEU A 348 -13.27 -5.71 -18.56
N LYS A 349 -14.32 -5.58 -19.37
CA LYS A 349 -14.46 -6.22 -20.67
C LYS A 349 -14.78 -5.21 -21.75
N SER A 350 -14.41 -5.52 -22.98
CA SER A 350 -14.80 -4.77 -24.17
C SER A 350 -15.37 -5.68 -25.23
N ASN A 351 -16.46 -5.25 -25.86
CA ASN A 351 -17.01 -5.92 -27.03
C ASN A 351 -16.38 -5.32 -28.28
N ILE A 352 -15.85 -6.17 -29.12
CA ILE A 352 -15.22 -5.84 -30.40
C ILE A 352 -16.13 -6.34 -31.51
N THR A 353 -16.48 -5.46 -32.42
CA THR A 353 -17.21 -5.78 -33.65
C THR A 353 -16.31 -5.42 -34.83
N ILE A 354 -16.09 -6.34 -35.74
CA ILE A 354 -15.43 -6.10 -37.01
C ILE A 354 -16.52 -6.14 -38.07
N ASN A 355 -16.63 -5.07 -38.89
CA ASN A 355 -17.42 -5.01 -40.10
C ASN A 355 -16.45 -5.02 -41.28
N LYS A 356 -16.42 -6.12 -42.02
CA LYS A 356 -15.52 -6.31 -43.15
C LYS A 356 -16.33 -6.20 -44.46
N THR A 357 -15.85 -5.30 -45.32
CA THR A 357 -16.42 -5.08 -46.65
C THR A 357 -15.31 -5.00 -47.69
N TYR A 358 -15.69 -5.17 -48.95
CA TYR A 358 -14.81 -4.99 -50.10
C TYR A 358 -15.58 -4.29 -51.24
N GLY A 359 -14.86 -3.74 -52.21
CA GLY A 359 -15.46 -3.10 -53.38
C GLY A 359 -14.52 -2.14 -54.08
N ASN A 360 -14.98 -1.52 -55.14
CA ASN A 360 -14.20 -0.49 -55.82
C ASN A 360 -14.56 0.89 -55.25
N PRO A 361 -13.63 1.56 -54.57
CA PRO A 361 -13.90 2.84 -53.92
C PRO A 361 -14.12 3.98 -54.90
N ILE A 362 -13.61 3.87 -56.15
CA ILE A 362 -13.69 4.93 -57.16
C ILE A 362 -15.13 5.06 -57.66
N VAL A 363 -15.77 3.94 -57.87
CA VAL A 363 -17.19 3.88 -58.32
C VAL A 363 -18.18 3.64 -57.16
N GLY A 364 -17.68 3.58 -55.90
CA GLY A 364 -18.49 3.55 -54.69
C GLY A 364 -19.20 2.23 -54.40
N THR A 365 -18.74 1.09 -54.97
CA THR A 365 -19.30 -0.23 -54.64
C THR A 365 -18.83 -0.74 -53.32
N SER A 366 -19.72 -1.41 -52.56
CA SER A 366 -19.38 -2.04 -51.28
C SER A 366 -20.20 -3.31 -51.07
N PHE A 367 -19.50 -4.43 -50.83
CA PHE A 367 -20.09 -5.74 -50.59
C PHE A 367 -19.61 -6.29 -49.24
N TYR A 368 -20.43 -7.13 -48.60
CA TYR A 368 -20.03 -7.82 -47.37
C TYR A 368 -18.99 -8.91 -47.66
N ASP A 369 -17.90 -8.92 -46.84
CA ASP A 369 -16.83 -9.88 -46.98
C ASP A 369 -16.96 -10.97 -45.90
N LYS A 370 -17.60 -12.06 -46.24
CA LYS A 370 -17.84 -13.21 -45.35
C LYS A 370 -16.66 -14.18 -45.31
N ASN A 371 -16.61 -15.01 -44.24
CA ASN A 371 -15.64 -16.07 -44.02
C ASN A 371 -14.19 -15.55 -43.92
N VAL A 372 -13.99 -14.27 -43.58
CA VAL A 372 -12.68 -13.71 -43.32
C VAL A 372 -12.30 -13.94 -41.84
N SER A 373 -11.15 -14.55 -41.62
CA SER A 373 -10.68 -14.92 -40.30
C SER A 373 -9.72 -13.87 -39.71
N PHE A 374 -9.93 -13.57 -38.42
CA PHE A 374 -9.06 -12.67 -37.66
C PHE A 374 -8.51 -13.40 -36.43
N LEU A 375 -7.20 -13.49 -36.32
CA LEU A 375 -6.50 -14.02 -35.16
C LEU A 375 -6.28 -12.91 -34.13
N ILE A 376 -6.56 -13.21 -32.87
CA ILE A 376 -6.44 -12.28 -31.75
C ILE A 376 -5.37 -12.79 -30.80
N ARG A 377 -4.34 -11.97 -30.55
CA ARG A 377 -3.26 -12.23 -29.61
C ARG A 377 -3.30 -11.24 -28.45
N ASN A 378 -3.00 -11.75 -27.23
CA ASN A 378 -2.91 -10.93 -26.04
C ASN A 378 -1.51 -10.26 -25.87
N SER A 379 -1.32 -9.52 -24.78
CA SER A 379 -0.04 -8.86 -24.44
C SER A 379 1.12 -9.84 -24.22
N LYS A 380 0.82 -11.09 -23.86
CA LYS A 380 1.83 -12.16 -23.66
C LYS A 380 2.23 -12.84 -24.97
N GLY A 381 1.50 -12.58 -26.06
CA GLY A 381 1.72 -13.22 -27.34
C GLY A 381 0.91 -14.51 -27.56
N ASP A 382 0.03 -14.85 -26.63
CA ASP A 382 -0.84 -16.04 -26.74
C ASP A 382 -1.98 -15.80 -27.71
N ASP A 383 -2.32 -16.82 -28.52
CA ASP A 383 -3.49 -16.84 -29.38
C ASP A 383 -4.75 -17.04 -28.52
N VAL A 384 -5.54 -15.98 -28.37
CA VAL A 384 -6.73 -15.96 -27.52
C VAL A 384 -7.96 -16.51 -28.23
N ALA A 385 -8.11 -16.12 -29.50
CA ALA A 385 -9.24 -16.53 -30.34
C ALA A 385 -8.96 -16.31 -31.82
N THR A 386 -9.71 -17.06 -32.64
CA THR A 386 -9.91 -16.76 -34.06
C THR A 386 -11.39 -16.50 -34.26
N ILE A 387 -11.74 -15.34 -34.84
CA ILE A 387 -13.12 -14.98 -35.20
C ILE A 387 -13.26 -14.89 -36.69
N VAL A 388 -14.46 -15.21 -37.20
CA VAL A 388 -14.74 -15.29 -38.65
C VAL A 388 -15.96 -14.42 -38.96
N THR A 389 -15.91 -13.68 -40.06
CA THR A 389 -17.03 -12.85 -40.51
C THR A 389 -18.20 -13.70 -41.02
N ASP A 390 -19.39 -13.31 -40.65
CA ASP A 390 -20.66 -13.91 -41.08
C ASP A 390 -21.10 -13.44 -42.51
N GLU A 391 -22.28 -13.82 -42.94
CA GLU A 391 -22.90 -13.42 -44.24
C GLU A 391 -23.05 -11.91 -44.40
N MET A 392 -23.04 -11.16 -43.29
CA MET A 392 -23.11 -9.69 -43.27
C MET A 392 -21.75 -9.05 -43.07
N GLY A 393 -20.66 -9.81 -43.25
CA GLY A 393 -19.29 -9.34 -43.03
C GLY A 393 -18.96 -8.99 -41.59
N LYS A 394 -19.70 -9.50 -40.57
CA LYS A 394 -19.54 -9.17 -39.17
C LYS A 394 -18.86 -10.29 -38.39
N ALA A 395 -17.91 -9.92 -37.51
CA ALA A 395 -17.36 -10.79 -36.49
C ALA A 395 -17.38 -10.07 -35.13
N ASN A 396 -17.76 -10.79 -34.06
CA ASN A 396 -17.91 -10.22 -32.74
C ASN A 396 -17.13 -11.05 -31.70
N ILE A 397 -16.52 -10.39 -30.73
CA ILE A 397 -15.90 -11.03 -29.58
C ILE A 397 -15.92 -10.10 -28.37
N THR A 398 -16.01 -10.70 -27.17
CA THR A 398 -15.81 -9.99 -25.90
C THR A 398 -14.42 -10.34 -25.36
N LEU A 399 -13.60 -9.33 -25.12
CA LEU A 399 -12.23 -9.46 -24.62
C LEU A 399 -12.12 -8.90 -23.21
N ASP A 400 -11.31 -9.55 -22.37
CA ASP A 400 -10.97 -9.07 -21.03
C ASP A 400 -9.92 -7.96 -21.10
N TYR A 401 -9.71 -7.26 -19.99
CA TYR A 401 -8.79 -6.13 -19.90
C TYR A 401 -7.34 -6.53 -20.19
N ASP A 402 -6.86 -6.21 -21.41
CA ASP A 402 -5.49 -6.46 -21.86
C ASP A 402 -5.15 -5.59 -23.08
N ASN A 403 -3.93 -5.69 -23.59
CA ASN A 403 -3.56 -5.21 -24.91
C ASN A 403 -3.69 -6.36 -25.91
N TYR A 404 -4.35 -6.08 -27.03
CA TYR A 404 -4.54 -7.07 -28.07
C TYR A 404 -4.02 -6.62 -29.43
N ARG A 405 -3.50 -7.60 -30.15
CA ARG A 405 -3.16 -7.50 -31.57
C ARG A 405 -4.17 -8.35 -32.33
N ILE A 406 -4.92 -7.74 -33.27
CA ILE A 406 -5.92 -8.40 -34.09
C ILE A 406 -5.44 -8.39 -35.53
N MET A 407 -5.28 -9.56 -36.11
CA MET A 407 -4.66 -9.76 -37.43
C MET A 407 -5.61 -10.52 -38.33
N GLN A 408 -5.88 -10.00 -39.52
CA GLN A 408 -6.54 -10.77 -40.58
C GLN A 408 -5.56 -11.87 -41.05
N ILE A 409 -6.01 -13.14 -41.04
CA ILE A 409 -5.18 -14.30 -41.39
C ILE A 409 -5.71 -15.04 -42.64
N THR A 410 -6.92 -14.73 -43.08
CA THR A 410 -7.45 -15.23 -44.36
C THR A 410 -8.05 -14.08 -45.14
N ASN A 411 -8.03 -14.21 -46.48
CA ASN A 411 -8.86 -13.48 -47.42
C ASN A 411 -9.66 -14.50 -48.22
N ASN A 412 -10.84 -14.19 -48.68
CA ASN A 412 -11.66 -15.11 -49.49
C ASN A 412 -11.24 -15.18 -50.96
N GLY A 413 -9.97 -14.94 -51.27
CA GLY A 413 -9.45 -14.79 -52.63
C GLY A 413 -9.89 -13.48 -53.28
N ILE A 414 -10.50 -12.58 -52.51
CA ILE A 414 -10.94 -11.27 -52.93
C ILE A 414 -9.90 -10.22 -52.48
N GLY A 415 -9.25 -9.58 -53.46
CA GLY A 415 -8.23 -8.55 -53.20
C GLY A 415 -6.83 -9.09 -52.90
N ASN A 416 -5.85 -8.18 -52.90
CA ASN A 416 -4.47 -8.51 -52.61
C ASN A 416 -4.25 -8.93 -51.16
N GLU A 417 -3.20 -9.70 -50.89
CA GLU A 417 -2.85 -10.31 -49.57
C GLU A 417 -2.54 -9.29 -48.46
N TYR A 418 -3.25 -8.20 -48.35
CA TYR A 418 -3.03 -7.25 -47.28
C TYR A 418 -3.60 -7.84 -45.98
N MET A 419 -2.75 -8.48 -45.19
CA MET A 419 -3.04 -8.80 -43.80
C MET A 419 -3.17 -7.51 -42.99
N ARG A 420 -4.37 -7.12 -42.70
CA ARG A 420 -4.62 -5.94 -41.85
C ARG A 420 -4.42 -6.30 -40.40
N GLU A 421 -3.64 -5.46 -39.70
CA GLU A 421 -3.40 -5.56 -38.29
C GLU A 421 -3.91 -4.29 -37.60
N PHE A 422 -4.56 -4.45 -36.47
CA PHE A 422 -4.90 -3.33 -35.59
C PHE A 422 -4.74 -3.74 -34.13
N ARG A 423 -4.63 -2.75 -33.26
CA ARG A 423 -4.36 -2.94 -31.85
C ARG A 423 -5.49 -2.38 -30.99
N LEU A 424 -5.87 -3.14 -29.98
CA LEU A 424 -6.76 -2.68 -28.90
C LEU A 424 -5.90 -2.49 -27.66
N ASN A 425 -5.69 -1.26 -27.23
CA ASN A 425 -4.92 -0.94 -26.04
C ASN A 425 -5.81 -0.93 -24.80
N LYS A 426 -5.25 -1.28 -23.65
CA LYS A 426 -5.94 -1.30 -22.36
C LYS A 426 -6.69 0.00 -22.03
N SER A 427 -6.17 1.16 -22.43
CA SER A 427 -6.82 2.47 -22.24
C SER A 427 -8.16 2.64 -22.99
N MET A 428 -8.44 1.76 -23.96
CA MET A 428 -9.65 1.78 -24.78
C MET A 428 -10.78 0.95 -24.16
N PHE A 429 -10.53 0.20 -23.09
CA PHE A 429 -11.54 -0.63 -22.44
C PHE A 429 -12.65 0.20 -21.79
N ASN A 430 -13.74 -0.46 -21.44
CA ASN A 430 -14.95 0.10 -20.88
C ASN A 430 -15.95 0.69 -21.91
N ARG A 431 -15.78 0.36 -23.21
CA ARG A 431 -16.73 0.69 -24.28
C ARG A 431 -16.72 -0.39 -25.37
N ASN A 432 -17.74 -0.36 -26.23
CA ASN A 432 -17.77 -1.20 -27.42
C ASN A 432 -16.94 -0.55 -28.52
N HIS A 433 -16.19 -1.36 -29.27
CA HIS A 433 -15.36 -0.92 -30.39
C HIS A 433 -15.89 -1.54 -31.68
N VAL A 434 -16.10 -0.72 -32.71
CA VAL A 434 -16.49 -1.14 -34.05
C VAL A 434 -15.35 -0.78 -35.02
N TYR A 435 -14.81 -1.78 -35.66
CA TYR A 435 -13.78 -1.62 -36.68
C TYR A 435 -14.38 -1.87 -38.05
N ASN A 436 -14.47 -0.83 -38.88
CA ASN A 436 -14.90 -0.95 -40.26
C ASN A 436 -13.68 -1.14 -41.14
N ILE A 437 -13.54 -2.32 -41.74
CA ILE A 437 -12.40 -2.70 -42.57
C ILE A 437 -12.89 -2.85 -44.00
N PHE A 438 -12.46 -1.95 -44.86
CA PHE A 438 -12.74 -1.98 -46.28
C PHE A 438 -11.51 -2.49 -47.06
N THR A 439 -11.73 -3.48 -47.96
CA THR A 439 -10.69 -3.92 -48.88
C THR A 439 -11.02 -3.36 -50.26
N PRO A 440 -10.20 -2.43 -50.79
CA PRO A 440 -10.36 -1.93 -52.13
C PRO A 440 -10.03 -3.05 -53.13
N ILE A 441 -10.88 -3.18 -54.14
CA ILE A 441 -10.68 -4.08 -55.28
C ILE A 441 -10.74 -3.26 -56.54
N TYR A 442 -9.67 -3.23 -57.27
CA TYR A 442 -9.57 -2.57 -58.54
C TYR A 442 -9.68 -3.65 -59.64
N GLY A 443 -10.88 -3.80 -60.22
CA GLY A 443 -11.11 -4.73 -61.33
C GLY A 443 -12.07 -4.09 -62.30
N ALA A 444 -11.91 -4.32 -63.58
CA ALA A 444 -12.77 -3.79 -64.60
C ALA A 444 -12.74 -4.65 -65.86
N LYS A 445 -13.79 -4.55 -66.67
CA LYS A 445 -13.77 -4.91 -68.06
C LYS A 445 -13.13 -3.78 -68.86
N LEU A 446 -12.36 -4.12 -69.87
CA LEU A 446 -11.84 -3.14 -70.82
C LEU A 446 -12.87 -3.00 -71.91
N LYS A 447 -13.31 -1.77 -72.21
CA LYS A 447 -14.12 -1.42 -73.36
C LYS A 447 -13.19 -0.76 -74.37
N VAL A 448 -12.75 -1.57 -75.33
CA VAL A 448 -11.79 -1.12 -76.34
C VAL A 448 -12.57 -0.60 -77.56
N LYS A 449 -12.23 0.61 -77.96
CA LYS A 449 -12.87 1.34 -79.07
C LYS A 449 -11.82 1.65 -80.13
N VAL A 450 -12.01 1.12 -81.37
CA VAL A 450 -11.03 1.20 -82.44
C VAL A 450 -11.56 2.05 -83.59
N TYR A 451 -10.76 3.04 -83.96
CA TYR A 451 -11.13 4.01 -85.00
C TYR A 451 -10.04 4.16 -86.04
N ASP A 452 -10.41 4.38 -87.31
CA ASP A 452 -9.50 4.87 -88.33
C ASP A 452 -9.10 6.33 -87.96
N LEU A 453 -7.80 6.56 -87.89
CA LEU A 453 -7.24 7.86 -87.45
C LEU A 453 -7.67 9.04 -88.34
N SER A 454 -7.81 8.81 -89.66
CA SER A 454 -8.09 9.84 -90.63
C SER A 454 -9.61 10.17 -90.75
N THR A 455 -10.43 9.13 -90.73
CA THR A 455 -11.89 9.26 -90.95
C THR A 455 -12.66 9.36 -89.64
N LYS A 456 -12.03 8.94 -88.50
CA LYS A 456 -12.69 8.80 -87.18
C LYS A 456 -13.89 7.85 -87.19
N LEU A 457 -14.02 7.02 -88.22
CA LEU A 457 -15.04 5.99 -88.30
C LEU A 457 -14.62 4.72 -87.53
N PRO A 458 -15.57 3.99 -86.88
CA PRO A 458 -15.27 2.76 -86.19
C PRO A 458 -14.73 1.68 -87.17
N MET A 459 -13.86 0.81 -86.64
CA MET A 459 -13.28 -0.28 -87.40
C MET A 459 -13.80 -1.61 -86.91
N GLU A 460 -14.55 -2.32 -87.73
CA GLU A 460 -15.16 -3.62 -87.46
C GLU A 460 -14.14 -4.75 -87.72
N ASN A 461 -14.27 -5.86 -86.98
CA ASN A 461 -13.53 -7.11 -87.15
C ASN A 461 -11.98 -6.95 -87.03
N ILE A 462 -11.55 -6.03 -86.14
CA ILE A 462 -10.15 -5.87 -85.77
C ILE A 462 -9.84 -6.84 -84.62
N GLU A 463 -8.80 -7.61 -84.80
CA GLU A 463 -8.36 -8.64 -83.87
C GLU A 463 -7.37 -8.11 -82.86
N PHE A 464 -7.63 -8.39 -81.56
CA PHE A 464 -6.76 -8.09 -80.45
C PHE A 464 -6.53 -9.31 -79.60
N GLU A 465 -5.34 -9.45 -79.05
CA GLU A 465 -5.00 -10.44 -78.01
C GLU A 465 -4.66 -9.72 -76.69
N ILE A 466 -5.22 -10.24 -75.59
CA ILE A 466 -4.88 -9.83 -74.23
C ILE A 466 -4.94 -11.07 -73.33
N ASP A 467 -3.89 -11.32 -72.57
CA ASP A 467 -3.76 -12.44 -71.63
C ASP A 467 -4.11 -13.80 -72.26
N GLY A 468 -3.67 -14.00 -73.53
CA GLY A 468 -3.90 -15.24 -74.31
C GLY A 468 -5.34 -15.44 -74.78
N LYS A 469 -6.18 -14.42 -74.68
CA LYS A 469 -7.55 -14.42 -75.25
C LYS A 469 -7.67 -13.47 -76.40
N THR A 470 -8.35 -13.90 -77.47
CA THR A 470 -8.60 -13.14 -78.66
C THR A 470 -9.98 -12.49 -78.62
N TYR A 471 -10.05 -11.23 -79.03
CA TYR A 471 -11.29 -10.43 -79.13
C TYR A 471 -11.35 -9.75 -80.52
N PHE A 472 -12.56 -9.53 -81.01
CA PHE A 472 -12.79 -8.87 -82.29
C PHE A 472 -13.73 -7.68 -82.08
N THR A 473 -13.46 -6.57 -82.76
CA THR A 473 -14.36 -5.42 -82.77
C THR A 473 -15.63 -5.72 -83.54
N ASP A 474 -16.79 -5.23 -83.03
CA ASP A 474 -18.10 -5.26 -83.67
C ASP A 474 -18.24 -4.14 -84.71
N SER A 475 -19.48 -3.99 -85.30
CA SER A 475 -19.78 -2.94 -86.29
C SER A 475 -19.64 -1.51 -85.75
N ASP A 476 -19.63 -1.31 -84.40
CA ASP A 476 -19.43 -0.03 -83.77
C ASP A 476 -17.94 0.19 -83.42
N GLY A 477 -17.08 -0.77 -83.87
CA GLY A 477 -15.64 -0.76 -83.59
C GLY A 477 -15.29 -1.05 -82.10
N ILE A 478 -16.16 -1.76 -81.41
CA ILE A 478 -16.03 -2.00 -79.97
C ILE A 478 -15.93 -3.49 -79.68
N PHE A 479 -15.05 -3.84 -78.70
CA PHE A 479 -15.16 -5.10 -77.99
C PHE A 479 -15.07 -4.88 -76.46
N ILE A 480 -15.62 -5.81 -75.70
CA ILE A 480 -15.58 -5.81 -74.21
C ILE A 480 -14.91 -7.08 -73.77
N THR A 481 -13.90 -6.94 -72.87
CA THR A 481 -13.17 -8.06 -72.31
C THR A 481 -13.92 -8.73 -71.15
N ASP A 482 -13.41 -9.85 -70.69
CA ASP A 482 -13.73 -10.36 -69.37
C ASP A 482 -13.30 -9.37 -68.28
N ASN A 483 -13.74 -9.59 -67.04
CA ASN A 483 -13.32 -8.75 -65.91
C ASN A 483 -11.87 -9.08 -65.50
N TYR A 484 -10.96 -8.15 -65.68
CA TYR A 484 -9.58 -8.20 -65.24
C TYR A 484 -9.43 -7.65 -63.83
N LYS A 485 -8.52 -8.26 -63.04
CA LYS A 485 -8.14 -7.78 -61.71
C LYS A 485 -7.13 -6.64 -61.79
N GLU A 486 -6.77 -6.07 -60.70
CA GLU A 486 -5.64 -5.17 -60.56
C GLU A 486 -4.37 -5.80 -61.13
N GLY A 487 -3.69 -5.09 -62.02
CA GLY A 487 -2.51 -5.58 -62.72
C GLY A 487 -2.17 -4.74 -63.93
N VAL A 488 -1.13 -5.18 -64.65
CA VAL A 488 -0.67 -4.61 -65.91
C VAL A 488 -0.92 -5.61 -67.01
N TYR A 489 -1.66 -5.18 -68.02
CA TYR A 489 -2.06 -6.02 -69.12
C TYR A 489 -1.52 -5.44 -70.45
N THR A 490 -1.11 -6.29 -71.35
CA THR A 490 -0.67 -5.93 -72.71
C THR A 490 -1.76 -6.30 -73.68
N LEU A 491 -2.22 -5.31 -74.45
CA LEU A 491 -3.20 -5.46 -75.49
C LEU A 491 -2.48 -5.35 -76.83
N CYS A 492 -2.41 -6.44 -77.56
CA CYS A 492 -1.74 -6.55 -78.86
C CYS A 492 -2.74 -6.57 -79.97
N GLU A 493 -2.59 -5.72 -80.99
CA GLU A 493 -3.42 -5.72 -82.17
C GLU A 493 -2.76 -6.61 -83.24
N THR A 494 -3.58 -7.47 -83.88
CA THR A 494 -3.12 -8.19 -85.07
C THR A 494 -2.96 -7.25 -86.26
N GLN A 495 -1.85 -7.31 -86.94
CA GLN A 495 -1.51 -6.43 -88.07
C GLN A 495 -2.64 -6.35 -89.08
N ILE A 496 -3.09 -5.16 -89.45
CA ILE A 496 -4.17 -4.89 -90.38
C ILE A 496 -3.61 -4.54 -91.74
N ASP A 497 -4.07 -5.22 -92.82
CA ASP A 497 -3.62 -4.92 -94.17
C ASP A 497 -3.97 -3.45 -94.56
N GLY A 498 -2.96 -2.74 -94.99
CA GLY A 498 -3.07 -1.36 -95.48
C GLY A 498 -3.05 -0.29 -94.32
N TYR A 499 -2.67 -0.69 -93.13
CA TYR A 499 -2.50 0.19 -91.94
C TYR A 499 -1.10 0.00 -91.36
N TYR A 500 -0.56 1.01 -90.76
CA TYR A 500 0.68 0.89 -89.99
C TYR A 500 0.45 0.03 -88.78
N ALA A 501 1.44 -0.78 -88.36
CA ALA A 501 1.39 -1.51 -87.11
C ALA A 501 1.43 -0.53 -85.95
N ILE A 502 0.62 -0.80 -84.94
CA ILE A 502 0.70 -0.05 -83.67
C ILE A 502 1.53 -0.83 -82.67
N ASP A 503 2.16 -0.11 -81.75
CA ASP A 503 2.87 -0.71 -80.63
C ASP A 503 1.88 -1.35 -79.65
N ASP A 504 2.32 -2.34 -78.91
CA ASP A 504 1.54 -2.98 -77.85
C ASP A 504 1.03 -1.94 -76.85
N ILE A 505 -0.25 -1.96 -76.50
CA ILE A 505 -0.88 -1.02 -75.61
C ILE A 505 -0.84 -1.59 -74.19
N ILE A 506 -0.15 -0.87 -73.29
CA ILE A 506 -0.09 -1.23 -71.89
C ILE A 506 -1.31 -0.61 -71.17
N VAL A 507 -2.12 -1.49 -70.57
CA VAL A 507 -3.29 -1.08 -69.77
C VAL A 507 -3.02 -1.43 -68.31
N GLU A 508 -2.96 -0.42 -67.45
CA GLU A 508 -2.85 -0.61 -66.00
C GLU A 508 -4.24 -0.49 -65.35
N ILE A 509 -4.58 -1.51 -64.54
CA ILE A 509 -5.76 -1.53 -63.70
C ILE A 509 -5.28 -1.36 -62.26
N ASN A 510 -5.45 -0.17 -61.70
CA ASN A 510 -5.00 0.19 -60.36
C ASN A 510 -5.87 1.33 -59.77
N ASP A 511 -5.46 1.89 -58.63
CA ASP A 511 -6.18 2.98 -57.95
C ASP A 511 -6.22 4.31 -58.73
N ASN A 512 -5.37 4.45 -59.76
CA ASN A 512 -5.30 5.66 -60.62
C ASN A 512 -6.10 5.50 -61.93
N SER A 513 -6.68 4.33 -62.20
CA SER A 513 -7.42 4.05 -63.43
C SER A 513 -8.76 4.78 -63.47
N SER A 514 -9.21 5.16 -64.68
CA SER A 514 -10.46 5.90 -64.90
C SER A 514 -11.64 4.93 -64.98
N TYR A 515 -12.16 4.50 -63.86
CA TYR A 515 -13.31 3.58 -63.80
C TYR A 515 -14.65 4.32 -64.01
N TYR A 516 -15.59 3.63 -64.62
CA TYR A 516 -16.96 4.04 -64.63
C TYR A 516 -17.91 2.82 -64.54
N ILE A 517 -19.18 3.04 -64.21
CA ILE A 517 -20.20 1.99 -64.15
C ILE A 517 -21.14 2.15 -65.31
N GLU A 518 -21.38 1.03 -66.03
CA GLU A 518 -22.40 0.90 -67.08
C GLU A 518 -23.10 -0.46 -66.88
N ASN A 519 -24.47 -0.48 -66.79
CA ASN A 519 -25.26 -1.69 -66.58
C ASN A 519 -24.78 -2.56 -65.41
N ASP A 520 -24.43 -1.95 -64.27
CA ASP A 520 -23.91 -2.60 -63.04
C ASP A 520 -22.54 -3.28 -63.20
N GLU A 521 -21.85 -3.04 -64.30
CA GLU A 521 -20.47 -3.52 -64.54
C GLU A 521 -19.48 -2.36 -64.52
N ILE A 522 -18.25 -2.65 -64.12
CA ILE A 522 -17.17 -1.64 -64.01
C ILE A 522 -16.30 -1.72 -65.25
N PHE A 523 -16.08 -0.59 -65.91
CA PHE A 523 -15.34 -0.48 -67.15
C PHE A 523 -14.18 0.51 -67.06
N ILE A 524 -13.17 0.28 -67.93
CA ILE A 524 -12.13 1.22 -68.33
C ILE A 524 -12.15 1.32 -69.83
N ASP A 525 -12.25 2.53 -70.38
CA ASP A 525 -12.17 2.75 -71.84
C ASP A 525 -10.70 2.74 -72.31
N VAL A 526 -10.47 2.01 -73.39
CA VAL A 526 -9.22 2.02 -74.17
C VAL A 526 -9.58 2.48 -75.57
N ILE A 527 -8.98 3.55 -76.03
CA ILE A 527 -9.23 4.10 -77.38
C ILE A 527 -8.00 3.90 -78.24
N VAL A 528 -8.21 3.26 -79.40
CA VAL A 528 -7.19 2.91 -80.36
C VAL A 528 -7.44 3.60 -81.67
N TYR A 529 -6.41 4.12 -82.28
CA TYR A 529 -6.49 4.76 -83.59
C TYR A 529 -5.48 4.08 -84.53
N ASN A 530 -5.97 3.59 -85.71
CA ASN A 530 -5.13 3.00 -86.74
C ASN A 530 -4.93 3.97 -87.90
N GLU A 531 -3.70 4.17 -88.31
CA GLU A 531 -3.35 5.07 -89.44
C GLU A 531 -3.11 4.30 -90.72
N LYS A 532 -3.84 4.67 -91.79
CA LYS A 532 -3.68 4.08 -93.11
C LYS A 532 -2.33 4.41 -93.72
N ILE A 533 -1.72 3.41 -94.41
CA ILE A 533 -0.51 3.57 -95.18
C ILE A 533 -0.86 4.42 -96.41
N LYS A 534 -0.22 5.60 -96.56
CA LYS A 534 -0.40 6.45 -97.72
C LYS A 534 0.38 5.75 -98.88
N LYS A 535 -0.37 5.36 -99.96
CA LYS A 535 0.29 4.97 -101.25
C LYS A 535 0.87 6.23 -101.84
N GLU A 536 2.21 6.33 -101.94
CA GLU A 536 2.87 7.29 -102.79
C GLU A 536 2.46 7.04 -104.23
N ILE A 537 1.80 8.00 -104.90
CA ILE A 537 1.55 7.97 -106.37
C ILE A 537 2.87 8.29 -107.00
N GLU A 538 3.61 7.30 -107.57
CA GLU A 538 4.69 7.51 -108.48
C GLU A 538 4.10 8.23 -109.70
N ASN A 539 4.34 9.55 -109.85
CA ASN A 539 4.20 10.25 -111.09
C ASN A 539 5.49 10.06 -111.93
N GLU A 540 5.43 9.21 -113.02
CA GLU A 540 6.36 9.27 -114.12
C GLU A 540 6.24 10.59 -114.85
N GLU A 541 7.25 11.48 -114.82
CA GLU A 541 7.46 12.51 -115.84
C GLU A 541 8.88 12.38 -116.34
N LYS A 542 8.92 12.25 -117.75
CA LYS A 542 10.01 12.10 -118.61
C LYS A 542 10.97 13.27 -118.65
N ASP A 543 12.28 12.90 -118.87
CA ASP A 543 13.35 13.61 -119.52
C ASP A 543 13.09 14.97 -120.14
N ILE A 544 14.01 15.94 -119.87
CA ILE A 544 14.74 16.73 -120.86
C ILE A 544 16.04 17.22 -120.25
N ILE A 545 17.12 16.90 -120.98
CA ILE A 545 18.52 17.26 -120.85
C ILE A 545 18.65 18.79 -120.98
N ASP A 546 19.47 19.49 -120.19
CA ASP A 546 20.50 20.29 -120.72
C ASP A 546 21.52 20.77 -119.66
N ASP A 547 22.65 20.75 -120.11
CA ASP A 547 24.04 20.99 -119.87
C ASP A 547 24.33 22.34 -119.16
N ASN A 548 25.38 22.32 -118.44
CA ASN A 548 26.43 23.31 -118.22
C ASN A 548 26.70 23.84 -116.83
N ASN A 549 27.76 23.39 -116.39
CA ASN A 549 28.93 24.10 -115.88
C ASN A 549 28.85 25.07 -114.71
N ASP A 550 29.81 24.75 -113.96
CA ASP A 550 30.84 25.55 -113.26
C ASP A 550 30.66 25.81 -111.77
N LYS A 551 31.58 25.14 -111.13
CA LYS A 551 32.51 25.61 -110.06
C LYS A 551 32.03 26.78 -109.15
N GLU A 552 32.07 26.61 -107.90
CA GLU A 552 33.17 27.06 -107.03
C GLU A 552 32.89 26.68 -105.57
N GLU A 553 33.98 26.17 -105.00
CA GLU A 553 34.24 26.08 -103.59
C GLU A 553 34.01 27.42 -102.93
N ILE A 554 33.52 27.46 -101.71
CA ILE A 554 34.15 28.17 -100.57
C ILE A 554 33.71 27.54 -99.27
N ASN A 555 34.74 27.08 -98.59
CA ASN A 555 34.74 26.86 -97.12
C ASN A 555 34.33 28.13 -96.44
N ASP A 556 33.59 28.05 -95.32
CA ASP A 556 34.15 28.57 -94.10
C ASP A 556 33.46 27.99 -92.88
N LYS A 557 34.26 27.59 -91.99
CA LYS A 557 34.10 27.29 -90.62
C LYS A 557 33.41 28.44 -89.90
N ILE A 558 32.62 28.13 -88.95
CA ILE A 558 32.67 28.77 -87.62
C ILE A 558 32.18 27.76 -86.59
N GLU A 559 33.04 27.56 -85.72
CA GLU A 559 33.14 26.93 -84.45
C GLU A 559 32.04 27.25 -83.47
N ASN A 560 31.72 26.19 -82.71
CA ASN A 560 31.59 26.11 -81.30
C ASN A 560 30.99 27.29 -80.50
N LYS A 561 29.98 26.99 -79.67
CA LYS A 561 30.19 26.91 -78.21
C LYS A 561 28.98 26.37 -77.48
N ASP A 562 29.34 25.39 -76.73
CA ASP A 562 28.97 25.14 -75.32
C ASP A 562 27.50 25.01 -74.98
N GLY A 563 27.17 23.89 -74.46
CA GLY A 563 26.20 23.83 -73.42
C GLY A 563 25.61 22.45 -73.15
N GLU A 564 26.35 21.73 -72.47
CA GLU A 564 26.02 20.83 -71.34
C GLU A 564 24.68 20.10 -71.37
N GLU A 565 24.80 18.81 -71.53
CA GLU A 565 23.96 17.77 -71.01
C GLU A 565 23.79 17.93 -69.50
N LEU A 566 22.58 18.04 -68.99
CA LEU A 566 22.25 17.78 -67.59
C LEU A 566 21.44 16.52 -67.47
N ILE A 567 22.17 15.45 -67.21
CA ILE A 567 21.62 14.21 -66.71
C ILE A 567 21.46 14.37 -65.19
N ASP A 568 20.23 14.50 -64.70
CA ASP A 568 19.94 14.53 -63.27
C ASP A 568 19.88 13.08 -62.75
N LYS A 569 20.94 12.69 -62.02
CA LYS A 569 20.95 11.51 -61.18
C LYS A 569 20.52 11.92 -59.78
N PRO A 570 19.62 11.17 -59.09
CA PRO A 570 19.26 11.50 -57.74
C PRO A 570 20.42 11.28 -56.79
N ASN A 571 20.80 12.32 -56.08
CA ASN A 571 21.80 12.29 -55.01
C ASN A 571 21.26 11.60 -53.78
N LYS A 572 21.92 10.51 -53.41
CA LYS A 572 21.80 9.85 -52.11
C LYS A 572 22.54 10.70 -51.09
N ILE A 573 21.83 11.30 -50.15
CA ILE A 573 22.42 11.98 -49.00
C ILE A 573 22.44 10.98 -47.84
N GLU A 574 23.63 10.50 -47.54
CA GLU A 574 23.85 9.80 -46.26
C GLU A 574 24.12 10.83 -45.17
N ASN A 575 23.29 10.84 -44.17
CA ASN A 575 23.51 11.65 -42.97
C ASN A 575 24.28 10.85 -41.94
N LYS A 576 25.40 11.36 -41.50
CA LYS A 576 26.38 10.71 -40.63
C LYS A 576 26.09 10.82 -39.14
N ASN A 577 24.94 11.37 -38.72
CA ASN A 577 24.61 11.45 -37.30
C ASN A 577 23.20 10.88 -37.09
N GLY A 578 23.15 9.72 -36.44
CA GLY A 578 21.92 8.99 -36.12
C GLY A 578 21.07 9.70 -35.08
N GLU A 579 20.24 10.65 -35.51
CA GLU A 579 19.15 11.19 -34.72
C GLU A 579 17.84 11.04 -35.51
N GLU A 580 16.89 10.35 -34.89
CA GLU A 580 15.51 10.17 -35.37
C GLU A 580 14.81 11.53 -35.48
N LEU A 581 14.35 11.86 -36.66
CA LEU A 581 13.46 13.01 -36.88
C LEU A 581 12.02 12.58 -36.63
N ILE A 582 11.43 13.18 -35.60
CA ILE A 582 10.02 13.07 -35.25
C ILE A 582 9.18 13.73 -36.35
N ASP A 583 8.22 12.97 -36.89
CA ASP A 583 7.22 13.44 -37.85
C ASP A 583 6.40 14.61 -37.32
N LYS A 584 6.31 15.65 -38.11
CA LYS A 584 5.42 16.79 -37.88
C LYS A 584 3.98 16.40 -38.23
N PRO A 585 2.98 16.78 -37.42
CA PRO A 585 1.58 16.49 -37.70
C PRO A 585 1.06 17.28 -38.91
N ASN A 586 0.27 16.60 -39.74
CA ASN A 586 -0.42 17.18 -40.90
C ASN A 586 -1.42 18.28 -40.51
N LYS A 587 -1.32 19.40 -41.20
CA LYS A 587 -2.26 20.53 -41.11
C LYS A 587 -3.60 20.16 -41.78
N ILE A 588 -4.69 20.28 -41.04
CA ILE A 588 -6.03 20.19 -41.60
C ILE A 588 -6.59 21.61 -41.69
N GLU A 589 -6.86 22.08 -42.89
CA GLU A 589 -7.54 23.35 -43.14
C GLU A 589 -9.05 23.14 -43.30
N ASN A 590 -9.86 23.98 -42.65
CA ASN A 590 -11.29 23.96 -42.82
C ASN A 590 -11.69 24.92 -43.97
N LYS A 591 -12.94 24.78 -44.46
CA LYS A 591 -13.48 25.53 -45.62
C LYS A 591 -13.57 27.06 -45.44
N ASN A 592 -13.19 27.60 -44.31
CA ASN A 592 -13.29 29.07 -44.04
C ASN A 592 -11.93 29.73 -43.85
N GLY A 593 -10.82 29.02 -44.07
CA GLY A 593 -9.49 29.60 -44.09
C GLY A 593 -8.96 30.13 -42.74
N GLU A 594 -9.52 29.69 -41.63
CA GLU A 594 -9.00 30.05 -40.29
C GLU A 594 -8.14 28.91 -39.73
N GLU A 595 -6.93 29.26 -39.31
CA GLU A 595 -5.97 28.33 -38.68
C GLU A 595 -6.38 28.05 -37.25
N LEU A 596 -6.81 26.81 -36.95
CA LEU A 596 -6.98 26.32 -35.58
C LEU A 596 -5.64 25.81 -35.04
N ILE A 597 -4.98 26.66 -34.26
CA ILE A 597 -3.82 26.24 -33.46
C ILE A 597 -4.35 25.64 -32.16
N ASP A 598 -4.21 24.36 -32.01
CA ASP A 598 -4.46 23.66 -30.73
C ASP A 598 -3.38 24.09 -29.73
N LYS A 599 -3.71 25.03 -28.86
CA LYS A 599 -2.85 25.39 -27.73
C LYS A 599 -2.99 24.28 -26.66
N PRO A 600 -1.89 23.75 -26.13
CA PRO A 600 -1.97 22.84 -25.01
C PRO A 600 -2.66 23.55 -23.84
N ASN A 601 -3.66 22.91 -23.26
CA ASN A 601 -4.39 23.35 -22.09
C ASN A 601 -3.42 23.75 -20.99
N LYS A 602 -3.41 25.03 -20.69
CA LYS A 602 -2.78 25.63 -19.52
C LYS A 602 -3.49 25.00 -18.31
N ILE A 603 -2.76 24.20 -17.54
CA ILE A 603 -3.21 23.76 -16.22
C ILE A 603 -3.42 25.02 -15.40
N GLU A 604 -4.67 25.38 -15.14
CA GLU A 604 -5.00 26.41 -14.16
C GLU A 604 -4.51 25.94 -12.80
N LYS A 605 -3.67 26.77 -12.18
CA LYS A 605 -3.27 26.61 -10.79
C LYS A 605 -4.53 26.57 -9.93
N LEU A 606 -4.73 25.46 -9.22
CA LEU A 606 -5.64 25.38 -8.08
C LEU A 606 -5.30 26.48 -7.08
N PRO A 607 -6.32 27.08 -6.43
CA PRO A 607 -6.08 28.15 -5.47
C PRO A 607 -5.28 27.62 -4.27
N ASP A 608 -4.32 28.43 -3.83
CA ASP A 608 -3.44 28.27 -2.68
C ASP A 608 -4.26 27.98 -1.41
N LEU A 609 -4.42 26.71 -1.05
CA LEU A 609 -4.91 26.28 0.27
C LEU A 609 -3.69 26.05 1.16
N GLY A 610 -3.37 27.05 1.92
CA GLY A 610 -2.61 27.17 3.15
C GLY A 610 -1.91 25.96 3.82
N ILE A 611 -1.08 25.20 3.12
CA ILE A 611 -0.35 24.05 3.71
C ILE A 611 1.15 24.36 3.91
N ILE A 612 1.63 25.56 3.64
CA ILE A 612 3.07 25.88 3.77
C ILE A 612 3.50 26.25 5.19
N ASN A 613 2.60 26.40 6.16
CA ASN A 613 3.00 26.83 7.51
C ASN A 613 3.36 25.70 8.51
N HIS A 614 3.10 24.44 8.20
CA HIS A 614 3.44 23.36 9.16
C HIS A 614 4.85 22.78 9.02
N VAL A 615 5.46 22.87 7.85
CA VAL A 615 6.82 22.32 7.65
C VAL A 615 7.88 23.24 8.26
N ASN A 616 7.67 24.54 8.27
CA ASN A 616 8.59 25.50 8.88
C ASN A 616 8.59 25.46 10.43
N TYR A 617 7.48 25.05 11.05
CA TYR A 617 7.41 24.91 12.51
C TYR A 617 8.15 23.66 13.01
N LEU A 618 8.16 22.58 12.23
CA LEU A 618 8.88 21.35 12.61
C LEU A 618 10.41 21.51 12.52
N ILE A 619 10.89 22.31 11.56
CA ILE A 619 12.33 22.59 11.40
C ILE A 619 12.84 23.52 12.52
N PHE A 620 12.02 24.46 12.98
CA PHE A 620 12.36 25.33 14.11
C PHE A 620 12.38 24.57 15.45
N PHE A 621 11.53 23.58 15.64
CA PHE A 621 11.52 22.75 16.86
C PHE A 621 12.73 21.81 16.93
N LEU A 622 13.18 21.27 15.79
CA LEU A 622 14.38 20.42 15.73
C LEU A 622 15.68 21.22 15.88
N LEU A 623 15.73 22.45 15.43
CA LEU A 623 16.89 23.33 15.60
C LEU A 623 16.95 23.95 17.00
N GLY A 624 15.81 24.16 17.67
CA GLY A 624 15.74 24.62 19.07
C GLY A 624 16.22 23.54 20.05
N TYR A 625 15.91 22.28 19.79
CA TYR A 625 16.34 21.17 20.67
C TYR A 625 17.85 20.87 20.59
N LYS A 626 18.49 21.17 19.48
CA LYS A 626 19.95 21.02 19.33
C LYS A 626 20.75 22.12 20.03
N ARG A 627 20.13 23.26 20.35
CA ARG A 627 20.81 24.40 21.03
C ARG A 627 20.78 24.30 22.55
N VAL A 628 19.85 23.56 23.14
CA VAL A 628 19.74 23.41 24.61
C VAL A 628 20.67 22.32 25.16
N LYS A 629 21.20 21.44 24.32
CA LYS A 629 22.14 20.38 24.74
C LYS A 629 23.62 20.77 24.72
N LYS A 630 23.94 22.04 24.44
CA LYS A 630 25.34 22.51 24.33
C LYS A 630 25.81 23.42 25.46
N ASN A 631 24.97 23.68 26.47
CA ASN A 631 25.35 24.47 27.63
C ASN A 631 25.01 23.73 28.90
N ASN A 632 25.70 22.66 29.19
CA ASN A 632 25.96 22.14 30.53
C ASN A 632 27.11 21.15 30.42
N CYS A 633 28.26 21.69 30.56
CA CYS A 633 29.43 21.08 31.22
C CYS A 633 29.98 22.09 32.18
#